data_2467e5fd3142173db5f02d7109971ca7
#
_entry.id   2467e5fd3142173db5f02d7109971ca7
#
_cell.length_a   1.000
_cell.length_b   1.000
_cell.length_c   1.000
_cell.angle_alpha   90.00
_cell.angle_beta   90.00
_cell.angle_gamma   90.00
#
_symmetry.space_group_name_H-M   'P 1'
#
loop_
_entity.id
_entity.type
_entity.pdbx_description
1 polymer ?
#
loop_
_entity_poly.entity_id
_entity_poly.type
_entity_poly.pdbx_seq_one_letter_code
_entity_poly.pdbx_strand_id
1 'polypeptide(L)'
;MKAVSKLLSAASAAALSAALVVPGAVVVQFATVSSAEAAVVSRVEVRGNTRVEAETIRNYIQIKPGKSFSSGDVDQAVKALFGTGLFSDVQINQVGSTLVVTVSEYKVVNQVLFQGNKKIKDAQLANTVQLKPRGSFSQATLDADVEAVKAAYAHIGRDDANVTTQIMDLGDNRVNVVFNITEGGRTKIAAVNFVGNHAYSARRLADIINTKRSSILSFVLRDDVFDENKLKADEELLRRFYYNHGYADFQVVSAFGELNDQTNEYTVTITVNEGDRYTFGDISVDSTIPELDSKALESVVESRKGSVYSAKDVENSIVALTEKVAGQGYAFAQVTPRGDRNFENHTISVVYTVDQGTKAYVERIEIRGNSRTRDYVIRREFDVSEGDAFNQVLIQRAKKRLEALDFFEKVDISTAPGSEPDQVVLVVDVVEKSTGEFSIGAGYSTGGDTPGASIQGSITERNFLGRGQFIRLSAGGGRHSRDYGFSFTEPYFLGQRIAAGFDVFRSTREYDDYDVQTTGGTVRFGLPITTNITTQVAYNISEEKYSYDDNCVDVNGNYDPSKCSISQAIRDGVDNSPWLKSSVSANLIYNTIDDTKNPHYGIYANLGAEFAGLGGDAKYYKLTARASVYQTLSEEMDIVGLVSGGAGYIAGYGDNELRVFDHFQSTDRIIRGFDFNGIGPVAYKNGFDGAAGYDHLGGTTYFNASAEAQFPLPIVPESLGLRGAVFADAATLYGSKVNGVVPSSTGMEWRASAGVSLIWASPFGPLRVDYAVPLAKQDTDDVQEFNFGISTRF
;
A
#
# COMPACT_ATOMS: atom_id res chain seq x y z
N MET A 1 17.72 0.61 31.93
CA MET A 1 16.92 1.24 32.98
C MET A 1 17.14 0.68 34.43
N LYS A 2 18.26 0.00 34.74
CA LYS A 2 18.59 -0.43 36.10
C LYS A 2 19.87 0.25 36.68
N ALA A 3 20.45 1.16 35.94
CA ALA A 3 21.69 1.86 36.37
C ALA A 3 21.49 3.31 36.81
N VAL A 4 20.30 3.90 36.61
CA VAL A 4 20.03 5.31 36.96
C VAL A 4 19.33 5.46 38.30
N SER A 5 18.81 4.38 38.89
CA SER A 5 18.14 4.47 40.21
C SER A 5 19.07 4.34 41.42
N LYS A 6 20.37 4.07 41.21
CA LYS A 6 21.37 3.98 42.30
C LYS A 6 22.21 5.24 42.54
N LEU A 7 22.06 6.25 41.69
CA LEU A 7 22.82 7.52 41.83
C LEU A 7 22.05 8.65 42.54
N LEU A 8 20.74 8.48 42.76
CA LEU A 8 19.93 9.49 43.45
C LEU A 8 19.70 9.20 44.95
N SER A 9 20.14 8.05 45.49
CA SER A 9 20.05 7.74 46.92
C SER A 9 21.32 8.05 47.74
N ALA A 10 22.42 8.52 47.11
CA ALA A 10 23.69 8.82 47.79
C ALA A 10 23.94 10.30 47.99
N ALA A 11 23.06 11.20 47.55
CA ALA A 11 23.25 12.64 47.65
C ALA A 11 22.49 13.32 48.82
N SER A 12 21.71 12.55 49.61
CA SER A 12 20.91 13.11 50.72
C SER A 12 21.48 12.82 52.12
N ALA A 13 22.65 12.18 52.23
CA ALA A 13 23.23 11.78 53.52
C ALA A 13 24.53 12.51 53.93
N ALA A 14 24.97 13.52 53.18
CA ALA A 14 26.29 14.15 53.42
C ALA A 14 26.26 15.66 53.73
N ALA A 15 25.11 16.20 54.19
CA ALA A 15 25.04 17.64 54.49
C ALA A 15 24.44 17.96 55.90
N LEU A 16 24.81 17.20 56.94
CA LEU A 16 24.49 17.62 58.33
C LEU A 16 25.49 17.00 59.30
N SER A 17 26.76 17.50 59.31
CA SER A 17 27.65 17.32 60.43
C SER A 17 28.83 18.31 60.32
N ALA A 18 28.61 19.55 60.70
CA ALA A 18 29.67 20.45 61.27
C ALA A 18 28.96 21.69 61.83
N ALA A 19 28.73 21.74 63.19
CA ALA A 19 28.96 22.93 63.94
C ALA A 19 28.58 22.79 65.46
N LEU A 20 29.60 22.79 66.26
CA LEU A 20 29.70 23.41 67.55
C LEU A 20 29.15 22.67 68.77
N VAL A 21 30.20 22.17 69.49
CA VAL A 21 30.19 21.87 70.92
C VAL A 21 30.26 23.16 71.74
N VAL A 22 29.27 23.40 72.61
CA VAL A 22 29.38 24.26 73.82
C VAL A 22 28.65 23.50 74.93
N PRO A 23 29.25 23.29 76.08
CA PRO A 23 28.66 22.60 77.22
C PRO A 23 27.87 23.53 78.12
N GLY A 24 26.70 23.16 78.53
CA GLY A 24 25.95 23.88 79.54
C GLY A 24 24.51 23.48 79.75
N ALA A 25 24.25 22.82 80.87
CA ALA A 25 23.00 22.66 81.57
C ALA A 25 21.89 21.78 80.94
N VAL A 26 21.82 20.63 81.53
CA VAL A 26 20.67 19.66 81.43
C VAL A 26 19.42 20.33 82.04
N VAL A 27 18.43 20.65 81.21
CA VAL A 27 17.05 20.72 81.60
C VAL A 27 16.28 19.65 80.83
N VAL A 28 15.98 18.59 81.54
CA VAL A 28 15.05 17.55 81.04
C VAL A 28 13.66 18.16 81.12
N GLN A 29 13.15 18.67 79.96
CA GLN A 29 11.76 18.88 79.76
C GLN A 29 11.17 17.56 79.18
N PHE A 30 10.39 16.89 80.00
CA PHE A 30 9.49 15.87 79.48
C PHE A 30 8.52 16.54 78.50
N ALA A 31 8.72 16.38 77.23
CA ALA A 31 7.68 16.64 76.28
C ALA A 31 6.59 15.59 76.58
N THR A 32 5.54 16.01 77.16
CA THR A 32 4.30 15.23 77.18
C THR A 32 3.88 15.02 75.75
N VAL A 33 3.99 13.80 75.27
CA VAL A 33 3.31 13.34 74.08
C VAL A 33 1.83 13.56 74.41
N SER A 34 1.23 14.60 73.84
CA SER A 34 -0.20 14.81 73.83
C SER A 34 -0.78 13.57 73.14
N SER A 35 -1.27 12.63 73.88
CA SER A 35 -2.14 11.59 73.35
C SER A 35 -3.24 12.29 72.56
N ALA A 36 -3.31 12.02 71.26
CA ALA A 36 -4.41 12.50 70.45
C ALA A 36 -5.72 12.02 71.12
N GLU A 37 -6.37 12.95 71.84
CA GLU A 37 -7.70 12.67 72.41
C GLU A 37 -8.60 12.24 71.26
N ALA A 38 -9.03 11.01 71.30
CA ALA A 38 -10.01 10.49 70.35
C ALA A 38 -11.31 11.32 70.52
N ALA A 39 -11.52 12.22 69.61
CA ALA A 39 -12.69 13.07 69.63
C ALA A 39 -13.97 12.21 69.42
N VAL A 40 -15.03 12.45 70.16
CA VAL A 40 -16.34 11.79 69.98
C VAL A 40 -17.30 12.85 69.50
N VAL A 41 -17.96 12.60 68.37
CA VAL A 41 -18.99 13.48 67.83
C VAL A 41 -20.38 12.86 68.04
N SER A 42 -21.35 13.70 68.38
CA SER A 42 -22.72 13.30 68.58
C SER A 42 -23.53 13.30 67.28
N ARG A 43 -23.06 14.07 66.26
CA ARG A 43 -23.77 14.23 65.00
C ARG A 43 -22.79 14.53 63.86
N VAL A 44 -23.11 14.03 62.67
CA VAL A 44 -22.45 14.38 61.38
C VAL A 44 -23.42 15.20 60.56
N GLU A 45 -23.06 16.42 60.24
CA GLU A 45 -23.80 17.35 59.41
C GLU A 45 -23.09 17.51 58.07
N VAL A 46 -23.84 17.31 56.98
CA VAL A 46 -23.35 17.50 55.61
C VAL A 46 -23.89 18.82 55.09
N ARG A 47 -23.00 19.61 54.48
CA ARG A 47 -23.29 20.92 53.86
C ARG A 47 -22.75 20.99 52.44
N GLY A 48 -23.43 21.76 51.58
CA GLY A 48 -22.95 22.01 50.21
C GLY A 48 -23.34 20.92 49.23
N ASN A 49 -23.95 19.84 49.65
CA ASN A 49 -24.48 18.83 48.75
C ASN A 49 -25.78 19.32 48.08
N THR A 50 -25.87 19.15 46.76
CA THR A 50 -27.04 19.54 45.97
C THR A 50 -27.69 18.33 45.28
N ARG A 51 -26.93 17.45 44.74
CA ARG A 51 -27.32 16.26 43.97
C ARG A 51 -27.10 14.96 44.76
N VAL A 52 -25.99 14.88 45.47
CA VAL A 52 -25.66 13.70 46.26
C VAL A 52 -26.35 13.78 47.60
N GLU A 53 -27.15 12.78 47.92
CA GLU A 53 -27.84 12.74 49.19
C GLU A 53 -26.88 12.73 50.37
N ALA A 54 -27.21 13.50 51.44
CA ALA A 54 -26.40 13.58 52.64
C ALA A 54 -26.12 12.22 53.29
N GLU A 55 -27.02 11.27 53.13
CA GLU A 55 -26.88 9.91 53.65
C GLU A 55 -25.81 9.13 52.90
N THR A 56 -25.74 9.29 51.56
CA THR A 56 -24.69 8.71 50.71
C THR A 56 -23.32 9.22 51.12
N ILE A 57 -23.18 10.53 51.37
CA ILE A 57 -21.93 11.14 51.84
C ILE A 57 -21.51 10.59 53.19
N ARG A 58 -22.49 10.47 54.17
CA ARG A 58 -22.22 9.86 55.47
C ARG A 58 -21.75 8.43 55.40
N ASN A 59 -22.26 7.65 54.44
CA ASN A 59 -21.83 6.25 54.24
C ASN A 59 -20.37 6.14 53.78
N TYR A 60 -19.88 7.08 52.99
CA TYR A 60 -18.46 7.09 52.56
C TYR A 60 -17.51 7.52 53.67
N ILE A 61 -17.96 8.35 54.64
CA ILE A 61 -17.13 8.90 55.68
C ILE A 61 -16.75 7.86 56.73
N GLN A 62 -17.61 6.82 56.97
CA GLN A 62 -17.43 5.74 57.97
C GLN A 62 -17.27 6.19 59.41
N ILE A 63 -17.28 7.50 59.72
CA ILE A 63 -17.28 8.05 61.07
C ILE A 63 -18.72 8.08 61.58
N LYS A 64 -19.02 7.27 62.62
CA LYS A 64 -20.37 7.15 63.19
C LYS A 64 -20.51 7.98 64.45
N PRO A 65 -21.67 8.64 64.62
CA PRO A 65 -21.98 9.34 65.90
C PRO A 65 -21.83 8.42 67.09
N GLY A 66 -21.22 8.95 68.19
CA GLY A 66 -21.00 8.21 69.43
C GLY A 66 -19.73 7.32 69.45
N LYS A 67 -18.98 7.22 68.38
CA LYS A 67 -17.67 6.54 68.33
C LYS A 67 -16.52 7.55 68.32
N SER A 68 -15.42 7.16 68.89
CA SER A 68 -14.15 7.96 68.84
C SER A 68 -13.54 7.83 67.45
N PHE A 69 -13.02 8.92 66.92
CA PHE A 69 -12.30 9.00 65.66
C PHE A 69 -10.98 9.80 65.83
N SER A 70 -10.06 9.56 64.97
CA SER A 70 -8.72 10.19 64.89
C SER A 70 -8.60 11.13 63.68
N SER A 71 -7.58 11.92 63.65
CA SER A 71 -7.24 12.72 62.46
C SER A 71 -6.98 11.84 61.24
N GLY A 72 -6.48 10.60 61.43
CA GLY A 72 -6.32 9.63 60.38
C GLY A 72 -7.63 9.15 59.76
N ASP A 73 -8.68 9.01 60.59
CA ASP A 73 -10.05 8.64 60.11
C ASP A 73 -10.66 9.76 59.28
N VAL A 74 -10.41 11.02 59.66
CA VAL A 74 -10.83 12.19 58.87
C VAL A 74 -10.09 12.24 57.54
N ASP A 75 -8.77 12.02 57.51
CA ASP A 75 -7.99 11.98 56.29
C ASP A 75 -8.44 10.85 55.36
N GLN A 76 -8.77 9.68 55.93
CA GLN A 76 -9.29 8.57 55.17
C GLN A 76 -10.70 8.87 54.62
N ALA A 77 -11.55 9.53 55.37
CA ALA A 77 -12.87 9.97 54.93
C ALA A 77 -12.80 10.97 53.78
N VAL A 78 -11.88 11.95 53.88
CA VAL A 78 -11.62 12.92 52.80
C VAL A 78 -11.15 12.21 51.56
N LYS A 79 -10.19 11.28 51.65
CA LYS A 79 -9.69 10.47 50.55
C LYS A 79 -10.78 9.59 49.91
N ALA A 80 -11.65 9.00 50.76
CA ALA A 80 -12.77 8.19 50.28
C ALA A 80 -13.78 9.02 49.48
N LEU A 81 -14.09 10.24 49.92
CA LEU A 81 -14.99 11.13 49.21
C LEU A 81 -14.40 11.63 47.91
N PHE A 82 -13.10 12.06 47.89
CA PHE A 82 -12.41 12.42 46.65
C PHE A 82 -12.31 11.24 45.71
N GLY A 83 -12.05 10.04 46.19
CA GLY A 83 -11.99 8.82 45.40
C GLY A 83 -13.28 8.48 44.63
N THR A 84 -14.41 9.05 45.03
CA THR A 84 -15.69 8.89 44.28
C THR A 84 -15.72 9.70 42.99
N GLY A 85 -14.85 10.71 42.82
CA GLY A 85 -14.85 11.62 41.67
C GLY A 85 -16.09 12.55 41.59
N LEU A 86 -16.86 12.66 42.65
CA LEU A 86 -18.09 13.46 42.68
C LEU A 86 -17.89 14.86 43.23
N PHE A 87 -16.81 15.07 43.98
CA PHE A 87 -16.58 16.31 44.75
C PHE A 87 -15.31 17.01 44.26
N SER A 88 -15.43 18.31 44.04
CA SER A 88 -14.30 19.20 43.69
C SER A 88 -13.55 19.70 44.95
N ASP A 89 -14.25 19.79 46.08
CA ASP A 89 -13.68 20.10 47.38
C ASP A 89 -14.40 19.37 48.50
N VAL A 90 -13.66 18.93 49.47
CA VAL A 90 -14.19 18.25 50.68
C VAL A 90 -13.41 18.79 51.90
N GLN A 91 -14.17 19.38 52.81
CA GLN A 91 -13.63 19.86 54.07
C GLN A 91 -14.38 19.22 55.22
N ILE A 92 -13.65 18.62 56.16
CA ILE A 92 -14.24 17.99 57.35
C ILE A 92 -13.68 18.73 58.56
N ASN A 93 -14.57 19.43 59.29
CA ASN A 93 -14.23 20.21 60.42
C ASN A 93 -15.09 19.82 61.62
N GLN A 94 -14.53 19.78 62.80
CA GLN A 94 -15.27 19.58 64.06
C GLN A 94 -15.68 20.94 64.63
N VAL A 95 -17.00 21.12 64.87
CA VAL A 95 -17.53 22.32 65.54
C VAL A 95 -18.30 21.83 66.77
N GLY A 96 -17.64 21.96 67.94
CA GLY A 96 -18.17 21.40 69.16
C GLY A 96 -18.33 19.88 69.12
N SER A 97 -19.54 19.37 69.35
CA SER A 97 -19.86 17.93 69.25
C SER A 97 -20.37 17.49 67.90
N THR A 98 -20.34 18.34 66.87
CA THR A 98 -20.78 18.06 65.50
C THR A 98 -19.59 18.01 64.54
N LEU A 99 -19.52 16.94 63.71
CA LEU A 99 -18.62 16.88 62.57
C LEU A 99 -19.32 17.49 61.37
N VAL A 100 -18.82 18.62 60.92
CA VAL A 100 -19.38 19.29 59.71
C VAL A 100 -18.55 18.89 58.49
N VAL A 101 -19.20 18.27 57.53
CA VAL A 101 -18.63 17.86 56.26
C VAL A 101 -19.16 18.81 55.20
N THR A 102 -18.29 19.71 54.73
CA THR A 102 -18.64 20.62 53.65
C THR A 102 -18.10 20.07 52.37
N VAL A 103 -18.98 19.87 51.41
CA VAL A 103 -18.61 19.34 50.06
C VAL A 103 -18.97 20.34 48.98
N SER A 104 -18.17 20.38 47.94
CA SER A 104 -18.49 21.05 46.68
C SER A 104 -18.55 19.99 45.59
N GLU A 105 -19.71 19.81 44.97
CA GLU A 105 -19.89 18.83 43.91
C GLU A 105 -19.35 19.34 42.60
N TYR A 106 -18.71 18.45 41.81
CA TYR A 106 -18.41 18.76 40.41
C TYR A 106 -19.72 19.02 39.66
N LYS A 107 -19.71 20.04 38.80
CA LYS A 107 -20.81 20.24 37.86
C LYS A 107 -20.89 19.06 36.89
N VAL A 108 -22.09 18.72 36.47
CA VAL A 108 -22.32 17.64 35.52
C VAL A 108 -22.46 18.21 34.11
N VAL A 109 -21.77 17.62 33.17
CA VAL A 109 -21.93 17.96 31.77
C VAL A 109 -23.30 17.47 31.27
N ASN A 110 -24.16 18.41 30.89
CA ASN A 110 -25.47 18.09 30.30
C ASN A 110 -25.28 17.76 28.81
N GLN A 111 -24.59 18.62 28.05
CA GLN A 111 -24.30 18.44 26.65
C GLN A 111 -22.90 18.99 26.32
N VAL A 112 -22.24 18.34 25.33
CA VAL A 112 -21.05 18.84 24.66
C VAL A 112 -21.45 19.20 23.23
N LEU A 113 -21.24 20.44 22.85
CA LEU A 113 -21.63 20.99 21.56
C LEU A 113 -20.40 21.49 20.82
N PHE A 114 -20.36 21.29 19.51
CA PHE A 114 -19.31 21.81 18.63
C PHE A 114 -19.92 22.80 17.65
N GLN A 115 -19.25 23.92 17.45
CA GLN A 115 -19.68 24.97 16.54
C GLN A 115 -18.51 25.43 15.66
N GLY A 116 -18.77 25.68 14.38
CA GLY A 116 -17.76 26.12 13.42
C GLY A 116 -16.98 24.99 12.75
N ASN A 117 -17.13 23.75 13.18
CA ASN A 117 -16.48 22.56 12.64
C ASN A 117 -17.17 22.10 11.34
N LYS A 118 -16.55 22.41 10.20
CA LYS A 118 -17.03 22.04 8.85
C LYS A 118 -16.30 20.81 8.29
N LYS A 119 -15.05 20.60 8.71
CA LYS A 119 -14.17 19.55 8.17
C LYS A 119 -14.21 18.26 9.00
N ILE A 120 -14.33 18.36 10.31
CA ILE A 120 -14.47 17.22 11.21
C ILE A 120 -15.92 17.21 11.71
N LYS A 121 -16.58 16.06 11.62
CA LYS A 121 -17.97 15.91 12.06
C LYS A 121 -18.08 15.85 13.59
N ASP A 122 -19.19 16.30 14.13
CA ASP A 122 -19.47 16.29 15.58
C ASP A 122 -19.22 14.91 16.21
N ALA A 123 -19.65 13.84 15.53
CA ALA A 123 -19.45 12.48 16.03
C ALA A 123 -17.97 12.09 16.17
N GLN A 124 -17.10 12.58 15.30
CA GLN A 124 -15.67 12.34 15.39
C GLN A 124 -15.05 13.16 16.53
N LEU A 125 -15.39 14.44 16.64
CA LEU A 125 -14.95 15.30 17.74
C LEU A 125 -15.45 14.79 19.10
N ALA A 126 -16.69 14.31 19.16
CA ALA A 126 -17.24 13.71 20.37
C ALA A 126 -16.49 12.45 20.82
N ASN A 127 -15.86 11.72 19.92
CA ASN A 127 -14.98 10.57 20.26
C ASN A 127 -13.60 11.04 20.74
N THR A 128 -13.11 12.19 20.28
CA THR A 128 -11.80 12.75 20.62
C THR A 128 -11.78 13.33 22.03
N VAL A 129 -12.85 14.01 22.46
CA VAL A 129 -12.93 14.64 23.78
C VAL A 129 -13.25 13.65 24.89
N GLN A 130 -12.73 13.89 26.09
CA GLN A 130 -13.01 13.08 27.29
C GLN A 130 -14.34 13.46 27.95
N LEU A 131 -14.70 14.76 27.91
CA LEU A 131 -15.97 15.23 28.43
C LEU A 131 -17.15 14.57 27.69
N LYS A 132 -17.99 13.89 28.44
CA LYS A 132 -19.18 13.20 27.92
C LYS A 132 -20.43 13.67 28.62
N PRO A 133 -21.61 13.67 27.98
CA PRO A 133 -22.87 13.92 28.65
C PRO A 133 -23.05 13.03 29.88
N ARG A 134 -23.51 13.60 31.00
CA ARG A 134 -23.67 13.00 32.34
C ARG A 134 -22.35 12.74 33.09
N GLY A 135 -21.19 13.09 32.53
CA GLY A 135 -19.90 13.03 33.20
C GLY A 135 -19.66 14.24 34.11
N SER A 136 -18.69 14.13 35.01
CA SER A 136 -18.23 15.23 35.84
C SER A 136 -17.50 16.27 35.02
N PHE A 137 -17.74 17.55 35.24
CA PHE A 137 -17.02 18.64 34.60
C PHE A 137 -15.77 18.99 35.43
N SER A 138 -14.64 19.07 34.80
CA SER A 138 -13.39 19.55 35.35
C SER A 138 -12.74 20.52 34.37
N GLN A 139 -12.19 21.62 34.85
CA GLN A 139 -11.45 22.57 34.00
C GLN A 139 -10.23 21.92 33.35
N ALA A 140 -9.51 21.10 34.11
CA ALA A 140 -8.33 20.39 33.59
C ALA A 140 -8.69 19.44 32.45
N THR A 141 -9.85 18.76 32.54
CA THR A 141 -10.35 17.90 31.44
C THR A 141 -10.78 18.75 30.23
N LEU A 142 -11.40 19.90 30.46
CA LEU A 142 -11.77 20.82 29.40
C LEU A 142 -10.55 21.34 28.62
N ASP A 143 -9.51 21.73 29.36
CA ASP A 143 -8.27 22.23 28.77
C ASP A 143 -7.55 21.12 27.97
N ALA A 144 -7.53 19.90 28.49
CA ALA A 144 -7.01 18.73 27.76
C ALA A 144 -7.84 18.43 26.49
N ASP A 145 -9.16 18.56 26.56
CA ASP A 145 -10.06 18.36 25.42
C ASP A 145 -9.87 19.44 24.35
N VAL A 146 -9.60 20.69 24.73
CA VAL A 146 -9.23 21.75 23.79
C VAL A 146 -8.00 21.37 22.99
N GLU A 147 -6.95 20.91 23.68
CA GLU A 147 -5.71 20.48 23.01
C GLU A 147 -5.94 19.21 22.15
N ALA A 148 -6.77 18.28 22.59
CA ALA A 148 -7.15 17.11 21.81
C ALA A 148 -7.91 17.48 20.52
N VAL A 149 -8.80 18.48 20.58
CA VAL A 149 -9.52 18.98 19.40
C VAL A 149 -8.55 19.70 18.47
N LYS A 150 -7.64 20.56 18.99
CA LYS A 150 -6.59 21.21 18.17
C LYS A 150 -5.72 20.16 17.47
N ALA A 151 -5.27 19.13 18.20
CA ALA A 151 -4.49 18.03 17.63
C ALA A 151 -5.24 17.29 16.51
N ALA A 152 -6.55 17.10 16.66
CA ALA A 152 -7.38 16.48 15.61
C ALA A 152 -7.42 17.35 14.34
N TYR A 153 -7.42 18.68 14.48
CA TYR A 153 -7.34 19.60 13.35
C TYR A 153 -5.93 19.64 12.73
N ALA A 154 -4.88 19.63 13.55
CA ALA A 154 -3.50 19.53 13.07
C ALA A 154 -3.28 18.27 12.23
N HIS A 155 -3.86 17.15 12.65
CA HIS A 155 -3.80 15.87 11.90
C HIS A 155 -4.39 15.94 10.49
N ILE A 156 -5.30 16.87 10.23
CA ILE A 156 -5.84 17.13 8.89
C ILE A 156 -5.19 18.33 8.19
N GLY A 157 -4.05 18.80 8.71
CA GLY A 157 -3.27 19.92 8.16
C GLY A 157 -3.90 21.28 8.41
N ARG A 158 -4.38 21.53 9.63
CA ARG A 158 -4.94 22.81 10.06
C ARG A 158 -4.37 23.20 11.42
N ASP A 159 -3.07 23.50 11.43
CA ASP A 159 -2.32 23.79 12.66
C ASP A 159 -2.72 25.14 13.28
N ASP A 160 -3.24 26.06 12.47
CA ASP A 160 -3.77 27.35 12.89
C ASP A 160 -5.22 27.31 13.39
N ALA A 161 -5.78 26.11 13.57
CA ALA A 161 -7.11 25.95 14.13
C ALA A 161 -7.17 26.50 15.57
N ASN A 162 -8.07 27.44 15.79
CA ASN A 162 -8.31 28.02 17.11
C ASN A 162 -9.57 27.40 17.73
N VAL A 163 -9.44 26.91 18.94
CA VAL A 163 -10.52 26.30 19.71
C VAL A 163 -10.70 27.07 21.00
N THR A 164 -11.85 27.70 21.14
CA THR A 164 -12.27 28.38 22.36
C THR A 164 -13.49 27.69 22.95
N THR A 165 -13.62 27.77 24.26
CA THR A 165 -14.72 27.09 24.95
C THR A 165 -15.63 28.07 25.65
N GLN A 166 -16.92 27.76 25.66
CA GLN A 166 -17.92 28.49 26.42
C GLN A 166 -18.67 27.52 27.33
N ILE A 167 -18.67 27.82 28.64
CA ILE A 167 -19.39 27.05 29.63
C ILE A 167 -20.71 27.75 29.92
N MET A 168 -21.81 27.12 29.63
CA MET A 168 -23.13 27.64 29.89
C MET A 168 -23.71 26.95 31.14
N ASP A 169 -23.84 27.71 32.21
CA ASP A 169 -24.44 27.23 33.46
C ASP A 169 -25.95 27.18 33.34
N LEU A 170 -26.53 25.99 33.54
CA LEU A 170 -27.97 25.74 33.44
C LEU A 170 -28.67 25.78 34.81
N GLY A 171 -27.95 26.02 35.87
CA GLY A 171 -28.44 25.80 37.23
C GLY A 171 -28.45 24.30 37.61
N ASP A 172 -28.90 23.97 38.81
CA ASP A 172 -28.96 22.59 39.33
C ASP A 172 -27.64 21.80 39.15
N ASN A 173 -26.52 22.46 39.30
CA ASN A 173 -25.17 21.89 39.16
C ASN A 173 -24.88 21.27 37.76
N ARG A 174 -25.52 21.78 36.69
CA ARG A 174 -25.35 21.31 35.30
C ARG A 174 -24.77 22.39 34.39
N VAL A 175 -23.95 21.94 33.47
CA VAL A 175 -23.31 22.81 32.45
C VAL A 175 -23.42 22.23 31.06
N ASN A 176 -23.62 23.11 30.06
CA ASN A 176 -23.30 22.79 28.69
C ASN A 176 -21.91 23.32 28.38
N VAL A 177 -21.15 22.51 27.66
CA VAL A 177 -19.82 22.86 27.16
C VAL A 177 -19.92 23.05 25.65
N VAL A 178 -19.57 24.25 25.18
CA VAL A 178 -19.57 24.55 23.75
C VAL A 178 -18.13 24.78 23.31
N PHE A 179 -17.65 23.99 22.35
CA PHE A 179 -16.40 24.21 21.66
C PHE A 179 -16.64 25.07 20.43
N ASN A 180 -16.18 26.31 20.44
CA ASN A 180 -16.23 27.20 19.30
C ASN A 180 -14.92 27.06 18.51
N ILE A 181 -15.03 26.53 17.30
CA ILE A 181 -13.90 26.15 16.47
C ILE A 181 -13.79 27.12 15.28
N THR A 182 -12.65 27.74 15.15
CA THR A 182 -12.26 28.46 13.93
C THR A 182 -11.22 27.63 13.23
N GLU A 183 -11.61 26.96 12.14
CA GLU A 183 -10.78 25.91 11.52
C GLU A 183 -9.48 26.40 10.87
N GLY A 184 -9.30 27.71 10.69
CA GLY A 184 -8.13 28.29 10.07
C GLY A 184 -7.91 27.94 8.60
N GLY A 185 -6.75 28.24 8.08
CA GLY A 185 -6.27 27.87 6.77
C GLY A 185 -5.76 26.42 6.70
N ARG A 186 -5.36 25.97 5.51
CA ARG A 186 -4.65 24.72 5.36
C ARG A 186 -3.16 24.97 5.55
N THR A 187 -2.55 24.32 6.53
CA THR A 187 -1.10 24.29 6.73
C THR A 187 -0.49 23.33 5.72
N LYS A 188 0.54 23.74 5.02
CA LYS A 188 1.18 22.96 3.94
C LYS A 188 2.66 22.82 4.23
N ILE A 189 3.27 21.80 3.61
CA ILE A 189 4.73 21.68 3.57
C ILE A 189 5.22 22.47 2.33
N ALA A 190 5.89 23.58 2.55
CA ALA A 190 6.45 24.42 1.49
C ALA A 190 7.72 23.81 0.90
N ALA A 191 8.58 23.22 1.75
CA ALA A 191 9.85 22.64 1.35
C ALA A 191 10.21 21.41 2.20
N VAL A 192 10.88 20.45 1.55
CA VAL A 192 11.58 19.35 2.22
C VAL A 192 13.05 19.45 1.80
N ASN A 193 13.91 19.72 2.77
CA ASN A 193 15.33 19.94 2.57
C ASN A 193 16.13 18.74 3.13
N PHE A 194 17.14 18.32 2.37
CA PHE A 194 18.10 17.32 2.80
C PHE A 194 19.46 17.98 2.97
N VAL A 195 20.16 17.62 4.05
CA VAL A 195 21.49 18.14 4.38
C VAL A 195 22.42 16.96 4.61
N GLY A 196 23.61 16.98 3.99
CA GLY A 196 24.61 15.91 4.09
C GLY A 196 24.43 14.78 3.09
N ASN A 197 23.48 14.88 2.15
CA ASN A 197 23.27 13.93 1.07
C ASN A 197 24.21 14.25 -0.10
N HIS A 198 25.20 13.41 -0.30
CA HIS A 198 26.20 13.52 -1.40
C HIS A 198 26.05 12.42 -2.44
N ALA A 199 25.64 11.22 -2.02
CA ALA A 199 25.48 10.05 -2.87
C ALA A 199 24.18 10.08 -3.70
N TYR A 200 23.12 10.64 -3.15
CA TYR A 200 21.82 10.75 -3.81
C TYR A 200 21.32 12.18 -3.79
N SER A 201 20.69 12.58 -4.88
CA SER A 201 20.08 13.91 -4.95
C SER A 201 18.92 14.05 -3.94
N ALA A 202 18.70 15.27 -3.47
CA ALA A 202 17.55 15.58 -2.60
C ALA A 202 16.22 15.14 -3.25
N ARG A 203 16.16 15.19 -4.59
CA ARG A 203 15.04 14.73 -5.39
C ARG A 203 14.81 13.24 -5.21
N ARG A 204 15.85 12.41 -5.35
CA ARG A 204 15.76 10.96 -5.16
C ARG A 204 15.32 10.60 -3.75
N LEU A 205 15.83 11.29 -2.75
CA LEU A 205 15.45 11.07 -1.36
C LEU A 205 14.00 11.49 -1.08
N ALA A 206 13.55 12.58 -1.69
CA ALA A 206 12.15 13.03 -1.60
C ALA A 206 11.17 12.02 -2.23
N ASP A 207 11.58 11.24 -3.24
CA ASP A 207 10.74 10.17 -3.81
C ASP A 207 10.53 8.99 -2.85
N ILE A 208 11.52 8.73 -1.99
CA ILE A 208 11.50 7.59 -1.05
C ILE A 208 10.60 7.84 0.14
N ILE A 209 10.59 9.06 0.67
CA ILE A 209 9.80 9.43 1.84
C ILE A 209 8.32 9.68 1.50
N ASN A 210 7.46 9.58 2.51
CA ASN A 210 6.03 9.85 2.35
C ASN A 210 5.66 11.32 2.57
N THR A 211 6.52 12.09 3.28
CA THR A 211 6.34 13.52 3.50
C THR A 211 6.71 14.27 2.23
N LYS A 212 5.70 14.90 1.59
CA LYS A 212 5.88 15.60 0.31
C LYS A 212 5.64 17.09 0.46
N ARG A 213 6.37 17.89 -0.34
CA ARG A 213 6.06 19.31 -0.45
C ARG A 213 4.74 19.54 -1.18
N SER A 214 4.05 20.62 -0.87
CA SER A 214 2.80 21.01 -1.53
C SER A 214 2.97 21.16 -3.05
N SER A 215 2.04 20.58 -3.78
CA SER A 215 1.97 20.61 -5.24
C SER A 215 0.55 20.90 -5.72
N ILE A 216 0.37 21.11 -7.03
CA ILE A 216 -0.96 21.32 -7.63
C ILE A 216 -1.90 20.12 -7.34
N LEU A 217 -1.36 18.91 -7.16
CA LEU A 217 -2.16 17.72 -6.90
C LEU A 217 -2.42 17.46 -5.41
N SER A 218 -1.75 18.16 -4.51
CA SER A 218 -1.88 17.96 -3.06
C SER A 218 -3.30 18.25 -2.53
N PHE A 219 -4.15 18.98 -3.31
CA PHE A 219 -5.55 19.15 -2.96
C PHE A 219 -6.34 17.82 -3.02
N VAL A 220 -5.87 16.84 -3.80
CA VAL A 220 -6.46 15.49 -3.94
C VAL A 220 -5.73 14.49 -3.04
N LEU A 221 -4.40 14.44 -3.11
CA LEU A 221 -3.56 13.43 -2.46
C LEU A 221 -3.38 13.68 -0.96
N ARG A 222 -3.44 14.94 -0.52
CA ARG A 222 -3.22 15.36 0.87
C ARG A 222 -1.91 14.85 1.49
N ASP A 223 -0.89 14.73 0.66
CA ASP A 223 0.44 14.24 1.01
C ASP A 223 1.36 15.34 1.60
N ASP A 224 0.91 16.59 1.52
CA ASP A 224 1.60 17.80 1.98
C ASP A 224 1.22 18.25 3.40
N VAL A 225 0.63 17.36 4.21
CA VAL A 225 0.36 17.62 5.63
C VAL A 225 1.52 17.12 6.45
N PHE A 226 2.02 17.98 7.36
CA PHE A 226 3.06 17.61 8.30
C PHE A 226 2.51 16.73 9.42
N ASP A 227 3.20 15.62 9.69
CA ASP A 227 2.92 14.70 10.78
C ASP A 227 4.25 14.14 11.29
N GLU A 228 4.52 14.32 12.57
CA GLU A 228 5.77 13.91 13.21
C GLU A 228 5.95 12.37 13.17
N ASN A 229 4.85 11.60 13.28
CA ASN A 229 4.92 10.15 13.19
C ASN A 229 5.25 9.70 11.76
N LYS A 230 4.70 10.40 10.76
CA LYS A 230 5.03 10.19 9.36
C LYS A 230 6.50 10.49 9.09
N LEU A 231 7.03 11.58 9.67
CA LEU A 231 8.44 11.92 9.54
C LEU A 231 9.36 10.86 10.17
N LYS A 232 9.01 10.30 11.33
CA LYS A 232 9.73 9.16 11.93
C LYS A 232 9.68 7.90 11.06
N ALA A 233 8.56 7.63 10.41
CA ALA A 233 8.48 6.55 9.44
C ALA A 233 9.36 6.81 8.21
N ASP A 234 9.46 8.06 7.76
CA ASP A 234 10.32 8.47 6.66
C ASP A 234 11.82 8.30 6.97
N GLU A 235 12.24 8.53 8.22
CA GLU A 235 13.61 8.22 8.66
C GLU A 235 13.95 6.74 8.46
N GLU A 236 13.00 5.85 8.75
CA GLU A 236 13.19 4.41 8.56
C GLU A 236 13.21 4.02 7.08
N LEU A 237 12.40 4.68 6.25
CA LEU A 237 12.44 4.48 4.79
C LEU A 237 13.79 4.89 4.21
N LEU A 238 14.32 6.04 4.63
CA LEU A 238 15.66 6.48 4.23
C LEU A 238 16.74 5.51 4.69
N ARG A 239 16.69 5.06 5.95
CA ARG A 239 17.65 4.08 6.48
C ARG A 239 17.64 2.80 5.67
N ARG A 240 16.47 2.23 5.37
CA ARG A 240 16.32 1.04 4.55
C ARG A 240 16.85 1.25 3.14
N PHE A 241 16.56 2.40 2.55
CA PHE A 241 17.06 2.73 1.22
C PHE A 241 18.58 2.71 1.18
N TYR A 242 19.24 3.46 2.07
CA TYR A 242 20.70 3.53 2.10
C TYR A 242 21.34 2.18 2.44
N TYR A 243 20.81 1.45 3.39
CA TYR A 243 21.30 0.10 3.75
C TYR A 243 21.20 -0.89 2.59
N ASN A 244 20.20 -0.74 1.73
CA ASN A 244 20.05 -1.60 0.55
C ASN A 244 20.94 -1.17 -0.61
N HIS A 245 21.56 0.01 -0.52
CA HIS A 245 22.46 0.55 -1.56
C HIS A 245 23.92 0.65 -1.12
N GLY A 246 24.30 -0.06 -0.07
CA GLY A 246 25.66 -0.20 0.38
C GLY A 246 26.07 0.70 1.55
N TYR A 247 25.24 1.62 1.99
CA TYR A 247 25.59 2.58 3.05
C TYR A 247 25.23 2.03 4.43
N ALA A 248 26.01 1.06 4.91
CA ALA A 248 25.73 0.37 6.17
C ALA A 248 25.94 1.23 7.43
N ASP A 249 26.59 2.37 7.31
CA ASP A 249 26.83 3.33 8.40
C ASP A 249 25.89 4.53 8.34
N PHE A 250 24.91 4.53 7.46
CA PHE A 250 23.94 5.60 7.30
C PHE A 250 23.18 5.91 8.60
N GLN A 251 23.08 7.19 8.89
CA GLN A 251 22.33 7.68 10.05
C GLN A 251 21.56 8.96 9.70
N VAL A 252 20.32 9.05 10.16
CA VAL A 252 19.61 10.30 10.21
C VAL A 252 20.07 11.04 11.49
N VAL A 253 20.73 12.17 11.32
CA VAL A 253 21.27 12.98 12.42
C VAL A 253 20.14 13.76 13.09
N SER A 254 19.25 14.33 12.27
CA SER A 254 18.06 15.03 12.75
C SER A 254 16.99 15.09 11.65
N ALA A 255 15.73 15.06 12.06
CA ALA A 255 14.59 15.31 11.18
C ALA A 255 13.56 16.12 11.97
N PHE A 256 13.18 17.28 11.46
CA PHE A 256 12.21 18.15 12.12
C PHE A 256 11.49 19.06 11.11
N GLY A 257 10.30 19.51 11.48
CA GLY A 257 9.52 20.49 10.73
C GLY A 257 9.45 21.81 11.49
N GLU A 258 9.74 22.92 10.82
CA GLU A 258 9.58 24.26 11.35
C GLU A 258 8.36 24.92 10.72
N LEU A 259 7.41 25.34 11.55
CA LEU A 259 6.25 26.10 11.12
C LEU A 259 6.61 27.58 11.00
N ASN A 260 6.35 28.16 9.86
CA ASN A 260 6.38 29.60 9.67
C ASN A 260 4.97 30.17 9.94
N ASP A 261 4.80 30.78 11.10
CA ASP A 261 3.50 31.34 11.54
C ASP A 261 2.94 32.43 10.60
N GLN A 262 3.81 33.12 9.84
CA GLN A 262 3.38 34.19 8.94
C GLN A 262 2.77 33.64 7.64
N THR A 263 3.31 32.54 7.12
CA THR A 263 2.82 31.90 5.88
C THR A 263 1.93 30.71 6.15
N ASN A 264 1.87 30.23 7.38
CA ASN A 264 1.22 28.98 7.79
C ASN A 264 1.72 27.78 6.97
N GLU A 265 3.06 27.66 6.85
CA GLU A 265 3.72 26.63 6.05
C GLU A 265 4.85 25.98 6.83
N TYR A 266 5.00 24.67 6.70
CA TYR A 266 6.12 23.92 7.24
C TYR A 266 7.31 23.88 6.28
N THR A 267 8.50 24.01 6.82
CA THR A 267 9.75 23.60 6.19
C THR A 267 10.29 22.39 6.93
N VAL A 268 10.38 21.25 6.27
CA VAL A 268 10.94 20.02 6.83
C VAL A 268 12.42 19.95 6.47
N THR A 269 13.27 19.72 7.46
CA THR A 269 14.73 19.56 7.25
C THR A 269 15.15 18.19 7.80
N ILE A 270 15.78 17.38 6.95
CA ILE A 270 16.33 16.07 7.27
C ILE A 270 17.85 16.12 7.07
N THR A 271 18.60 15.98 8.15
CA THR A 271 20.06 15.95 8.11
C THR A 271 20.52 14.50 8.19
N VAL A 272 21.31 14.08 7.24
CA VAL A 272 21.82 12.72 7.14
C VAL A 272 23.34 12.68 7.19
N ASN A 273 23.87 11.56 7.66
CA ASN A 273 25.26 11.15 7.50
C ASN A 273 25.24 9.83 6.72
N GLU A 274 25.75 9.86 5.49
CA GLU A 274 25.66 8.72 4.59
C GLU A 274 26.66 7.61 4.94
N GLY A 275 27.83 8.00 5.47
CA GLY A 275 28.94 7.07 5.65
C GLY A 275 29.54 6.59 4.34
N ASP A 276 30.34 5.54 4.39
CA ASP A 276 31.00 4.94 3.24
C ASP A 276 30.13 3.88 2.57
N ARG A 277 30.33 3.69 1.26
CA ARG A 277 29.64 2.67 0.49
C ARG A 277 30.41 1.33 0.55
N TYR A 278 29.75 0.30 1.00
CA TYR A 278 30.29 -1.04 1.17
C TYR A 278 29.84 -1.99 0.06
N THR A 279 30.68 -2.97 -0.20
CA THR A 279 30.36 -4.15 -1.02
C THR A 279 30.42 -5.40 -0.15
N PHE A 280 29.81 -6.49 -0.60
CA PHE A 280 29.95 -7.77 0.09
C PHE A 280 31.38 -8.31 -0.05
N GLY A 281 31.98 -8.62 1.08
CA GLY A 281 33.23 -9.37 1.19
C GLY A 281 33.00 -10.87 1.01
N ASP A 282 33.67 -11.69 1.85
CA ASP A 282 33.46 -13.13 1.84
C ASP A 282 32.09 -13.48 2.44
N ILE A 283 31.42 -14.42 1.79
CA ILE A 283 30.12 -14.94 2.24
C ILE A 283 30.33 -16.43 2.54
N SER A 284 29.90 -16.84 3.73
CA SER A 284 29.94 -18.23 4.13
C SER A 284 28.73 -18.62 4.96
N VAL A 285 28.44 -19.91 4.99
CA VAL A 285 27.42 -20.51 5.83
C VAL A 285 28.08 -21.48 6.77
N ASP A 286 27.98 -21.22 8.06
CA ASP A 286 28.50 -22.11 9.10
C ASP A 286 27.33 -22.81 9.80
N SER A 287 27.34 -24.16 9.84
CA SER A 287 26.31 -24.92 10.53
C SER A 287 26.89 -25.58 11.77
N THR A 288 26.19 -25.41 12.90
CA THR A 288 26.46 -26.19 14.13
C THR A 288 25.79 -27.56 14.09
N ILE A 289 24.95 -27.83 13.06
CA ILE A 289 24.25 -29.10 12.84
C ILE A 289 25.13 -29.96 11.93
N PRO A 290 25.67 -31.09 12.43
CA PRO A 290 26.68 -31.85 11.69
C PRO A 290 26.20 -32.47 10.38
N GLU A 291 24.89 -32.74 10.25
CA GLU A 291 24.30 -33.39 9.07
C GLU A 291 24.02 -32.41 7.93
N LEU A 292 24.16 -31.10 8.15
CA LEU A 292 23.92 -30.11 7.11
C LEU A 292 25.19 -29.79 6.33
N ASP A 293 25.14 -29.93 5.03
CA ASP A 293 26.21 -29.50 4.13
C ASP A 293 26.18 -27.96 3.94
N SER A 294 27.07 -27.25 4.60
CA SER A 294 27.21 -25.80 4.53
C SER A 294 27.41 -25.31 3.10
N LYS A 295 28.14 -26.03 2.24
CA LYS A 295 28.32 -25.64 0.83
C LYS A 295 27.05 -25.76 0.00
N ALA A 296 26.22 -26.76 0.29
CA ALA A 296 24.92 -26.89 -0.36
C ALA A 296 23.96 -25.73 0.06
N LEU A 297 24.10 -25.26 1.30
CA LEU A 297 23.35 -24.10 1.81
C LEU A 297 23.81 -22.78 1.21
N GLU A 298 25.09 -22.59 0.91
CA GLU A 298 25.59 -21.39 0.23
C GLU A 298 24.93 -21.13 -1.11
N SER A 299 24.44 -22.17 -1.79
CA SER A 299 23.77 -22.04 -3.09
C SER A 299 22.45 -21.27 -3.06
N VAL A 300 21.80 -21.14 -1.90
CA VAL A 300 20.53 -20.43 -1.74
C VAL A 300 20.70 -19.02 -1.17
N VAL A 301 21.93 -18.62 -0.84
CA VAL A 301 22.25 -17.29 -0.33
C VAL A 301 22.16 -16.26 -1.46
N GLU A 302 21.39 -15.19 -1.24
CA GLU A 302 21.23 -14.11 -2.22
C GLU A 302 22.39 -13.11 -2.18
N SER A 303 23.02 -12.91 -1.03
CA SER A 303 24.23 -12.10 -0.88
C SER A 303 25.36 -12.66 -1.70
N ARG A 304 26.01 -11.84 -2.53
CA ARG A 304 27.10 -12.28 -3.42
C ARG A 304 28.36 -11.47 -3.21
N LYS A 305 29.52 -12.14 -3.06
CA LYS A 305 30.82 -11.49 -2.95
C LYS A 305 31.04 -10.49 -4.10
N GLY A 306 31.43 -9.28 -3.76
CA GLY A 306 31.75 -8.19 -4.71
C GLY A 306 30.54 -7.40 -5.20
N SER A 307 29.31 -7.83 -4.94
CA SER A 307 28.12 -6.98 -5.19
C SER A 307 27.99 -5.91 -4.12
N VAL A 308 27.20 -4.87 -4.42
CA VAL A 308 26.91 -3.81 -3.46
C VAL A 308 26.21 -4.42 -2.23
N TYR A 309 26.63 -4.02 -1.04
CA TYR A 309 26.00 -4.49 0.20
C TYR A 309 24.52 -4.08 0.22
N SER A 310 23.67 -5.03 0.59
CA SER A 310 22.23 -4.83 0.69
C SER A 310 21.70 -5.56 1.92
N ALA A 311 21.10 -4.82 2.85
CA ALA A 311 20.46 -5.39 4.02
C ALA A 311 19.28 -6.30 3.63
N LYS A 312 18.60 -5.97 2.54
CA LYS A 312 17.53 -6.80 1.97
C LYS A 312 18.04 -8.16 1.50
N ASP A 313 19.22 -8.20 0.85
CA ASP A 313 19.81 -9.47 0.39
C ASP A 313 20.24 -10.32 1.57
N VAL A 314 20.70 -9.72 2.67
CA VAL A 314 20.97 -10.43 3.92
C VAL A 314 19.67 -11.01 4.50
N GLU A 315 18.60 -10.22 4.58
CA GLU A 315 17.30 -10.68 5.07
C GLU A 315 16.75 -11.84 4.20
N ASN A 316 16.78 -11.68 2.89
CA ASN A 316 16.36 -12.71 1.94
C ASN A 316 17.18 -14.00 2.09
N SER A 317 18.49 -13.87 2.29
CA SER A 317 19.39 -15.01 2.53
C SER A 317 19.03 -15.77 3.80
N ILE A 318 18.68 -15.05 4.88
CA ILE A 318 18.21 -15.67 6.12
C ILE A 318 16.92 -16.44 5.87
N VAL A 319 15.96 -15.86 5.13
CA VAL A 319 14.70 -16.52 4.81
C VAL A 319 14.95 -17.78 3.98
N ALA A 320 15.74 -17.68 2.91
CA ALA A 320 16.03 -18.80 2.03
C ALA A 320 16.77 -19.95 2.74
N LEU A 321 17.75 -19.61 3.59
CA LEU A 321 18.45 -20.59 4.42
C LEU A 321 17.52 -21.27 5.41
N THR A 322 16.69 -20.49 6.11
CA THR A 322 15.74 -21.04 7.08
C THR A 322 14.77 -22.01 6.42
N GLU A 323 14.23 -21.67 5.26
CA GLU A 323 13.33 -22.54 4.50
C GLU A 323 14.03 -23.83 4.04
N LYS A 324 15.25 -23.67 3.53
CA LYS A 324 16.04 -24.83 3.07
C LYS A 324 16.34 -25.80 4.19
N VAL A 325 16.74 -25.27 5.35
CA VAL A 325 17.07 -26.04 6.54
C VAL A 325 15.83 -26.69 7.17
N ALA A 326 14.74 -25.93 7.27
CA ALA A 326 13.44 -26.45 7.73
C ALA A 326 12.93 -27.58 6.81
N GLY A 327 13.09 -27.42 5.49
CA GLY A 327 12.73 -28.45 4.49
C GLY A 327 13.58 -29.74 4.58
N GLN A 328 14.75 -29.70 5.25
CA GLN A 328 15.58 -30.86 5.54
C GLN A 328 15.28 -31.52 6.90
N GLY A 329 14.22 -31.08 7.58
CA GLY A 329 13.75 -31.62 8.85
C GLY A 329 14.21 -30.88 10.11
N TYR A 330 14.94 -29.76 9.96
CA TYR A 330 15.43 -28.98 11.12
C TYR A 330 14.55 -27.76 11.35
N ALA A 331 13.31 -28.01 11.74
CA ALA A 331 12.27 -26.95 11.83
C ALA A 331 12.53 -25.89 12.92
N PHE A 332 13.37 -26.17 13.91
CA PHE A 332 13.74 -25.22 14.96
C PHE A 332 15.02 -24.44 14.66
N ALA A 333 15.66 -24.70 13.54
CA ALA A 333 16.90 -24.02 13.20
C ALA A 333 16.73 -22.51 13.14
N GLN A 334 17.73 -21.83 13.69
CA GLN A 334 17.82 -20.36 13.64
C GLN A 334 19.02 -20.00 12.76
N VAL A 335 18.79 -19.05 11.87
CA VAL A 335 19.84 -18.48 11.02
C VAL A 335 20.17 -17.10 11.52
N THR A 336 21.40 -16.89 11.95
CA THR A 336 21.88 -15.60 12.47
C THR A 336 23.00 -15.07 11.56
N PRO A 337 22.83 -13.89 10.96
CA PRO A 337 23.90 -13.28 10.18
C PRO A 337 24.90 -12.59 11.10
N ARG A 338 26.18 -12.76 10.82
CA ARG A 338 27.27 -12.06 11.46
C ARG A 338 28.04 -11.30 10.40
N GLY A 339 28.00 -9.98 10.43
CA GLY A 339 28.75 -9.11 9.53
C GLY A 339 30.10 -8.73 10.13
N ASP A 340 31.18 -8.87 9.39
CA ASP A 340 32.50 -8.38 9.71
C ASP A 340 32.88 -7.28 8.71
N ARG A 341 33.16 -6.07 9.24
CA ARG A 341 33.41 -4.87 8.43
C ARG A 341 34.90 -4.64 8.25
N ASN A 342 35.32 -4.51 7.01
CA ASN A 342 36.67 -4.05 6.69
C ASN A 342 36.59 -2.61 6.20
N PHE A 343 37.05 -1.68 7.01
CA PHE A 343 37.03 -0.23 6.72
C PHE A 343 38.08 0.17 5.69
N GLU A 344 39.15 -0.60 5.50
CA GLU A 344 40.20 -0.27 4.53
C GLU A 344 39.73 -0.55 3.09
N ASN A 345 39.02 -1.65 2.90
CA ASN A 345 38.56 -2.11 1.59
C ASN A 345 37.06 -1.80 1.34
N HIS A 346 36.38 -1.19 2.30
CA HIS A 346 34.92 -0.93 2.28
C HIS A 346 34.13 -2.20 1.94
N THR A 347 34.42 -3.31 2.63
CA THR A 347 33.73 -4.58 2.44
C THR A 347 33.08 -5.08 3.73
N ILE A 348 31.94 -5.76 3.60
CA ILE A 348 31.28 -6.44 4.69
C ILE A 348 31.22 -7.93 4.35
N SER A 349 31.99 -8.72 5.06
CA SER A 349 31.91 -10.17 4.99
C SER A 349 30.77 -10.65 5.87
N VAL A 350 29.96 -11.61 5.40
CA VAL A 350 28.81 -12.10 6.14
C VAL A 350 28.92 -13.60 6.34
N VAL A 351 28.87 -14.03 7.60
CA VAL A 351 28.78 -15.42 7.99
C VAL A 351 27.36 -15.70 8.48
N TYR A 352 26.66 -16.58 7.81
CA TYR A 352 25.35 -17.06 8.25
C TYR A 352 25.52 -18.28 9.13
N THR A 353 25.33 -18.13 10.42
CA THR A 353 25.41 -19.23 11.37
C THR A 353 24.05 -19.90 11.48
N VAL A 354 24.02 -21.21 11.24
CA VAL A 354 22.82 -22.06 11.35
C VAL A 354 22.93 -22.89 12.61
N ASP A 355 22.10 -22.57 13.60
CA ASP A 355 22.04 -23.27 14.88
C ASP A 355 20.75 -24.08 15.00
N GLN A 356 20.78 -25.15 15.81
CA GLN A 356 19.59 -26.00 16.01
C GLN A 356 18.44 -25.27 16.71
N GLY A 357 18.73 -24.17 17.40
CA GLY A 357 17.74 -23.34 18.08
C GLY A 357 17.12 -23.98 19.32
N THR A 358 16.32 -23.22 20.04
CA THR A 358 15.55 -23.70 21.20
C THR A 358 14.26 -24.34 20.68
N LYS A 359 13.92 -25.52 21.17
CA LYS A 359 12.67 -26.21 20.85
C LYS A 359 11.51 -25.40 21.42
N ALA A 360 10.65 -24.95 20.56
CA ALA A 360 9.37 -24.32 20.88
C ALA A 360 8.33 -24.76 19.87
N TYR A 361 7.18 -25.16 20.35
CA TYR A 361 6.07 -25.63 19.50
C TYR A 361 4.90 -24.67 19.57
N VAL A 362 4.18 -24.55 18.48
CA VAL A 362 2.94 -23.76 18.43
C VAL A 362 1.81 -24.55 19.10
N GLU A 363 1.40 -24.17 20.29
CA GLU A 363 0.28 -24.80 20.99
C GLU A 363 -1.04 -24.53 20.26
N ARG A 364 -1.30 -23.26 19.97
CA ARG A 364 -2.46 -22.81 19.21
C ARG A 364 -2.21 -21.46 18.56
N ILE A 365 -3.00 -21.19 17.52
CA ILE A 365 -3.05 -19.89 16.83
C ILE A 365 -4.38 -19.24 17.20
N GLU A 366 -4.33 -18.18 17.98
CA GLU A 366 -5.48 -17.43 18.44
C GLU A 366 -5.64 -16.17 17.60
N ILE A 367 -6.75 -16.07 16.86
CA ILE A 367 -7.04 -14.94 15.95
C ILE A 367 -8.07 -14.04 16.60
N ARG A 368 -7.82 -12.74 16.64
CA ARG A 368 -8.66 -11.74 17.27
C ARG A 368 -8.90 -10.56 16.33
N GLY A 369 -10.06 -9.93 16.46
CA GLY A 369 -10.41 -8.73 15.71
C GLY A 369 -11.05 -8.99 14.34
N ASN A 370 -11.13 -10.24 13.88
CA ASN A 370 -11.73 -10.65 12.62
C ASN A 370 -13.26 -10.78 12.75
N SER A 371 -13.98 -9.68 12.64
CA SER A 371 -15.46 -9.68 12.73
C SER A 371 -16.14 -10.08 11.43
N ARG A 372 -15.52 -9.81 10.29
CA ARG A 372 -16.02 -10.09 8.92
C ARG A 372 -15.26 -11.22 8.27
N THR A 373 -13.93 -11.18 8.32
CA THR A 373 -13.05 -12.18 7.72
C THR A 373 -13.15 -13.48 8.49
N ARG A 374 -13.36 -14.58 7.77
CA ARG A 374 -13.42 -15.91 8.37
C ARG A 374 -12.05 -16.31 8.92
N ASP A 375 -12.03 -17.01 10.05
CA ASP A 375 -10.82 -17.46 10.72
C ASP A 375 -9.87 -18.24 9.78
N TYR A 376 -10.41 -19.17 8.98
CA TYR A 376 -9.61 -19.97 8.05
C TYR A 376 -8.91 -19.13 6.97
N VAL A 377 -9.42 -17.94 6.63
CA VAL A 377 -8.79 -17.04 5.64
C VAL A 377 -7.48 -16.47 6.18
N ILE A 378 -7.44 -16.19 7.48
CA ILE A 378 -6.24 -15.71 8.17
C ILE A 378 -5.31 -16.90 8.43
N ARG A 379 -5.83 -18.00 8.92
CA ARG A 379 -5.08 -19.20 9.30
C ARG A 379 -4.34 -19.84 8.12
N ARG A 380 -4.90 -19.82 6.92
CA ARG A 380 -4.29 -20.40 5.72
C ARG A 380 -3.05 -19.63 5.21
N GLU A 381 -2.82 -18.40 5.71
CA GLU A 381 -1.62 -17.64 5.37
C GLU A 381 -0.39 -18.05 6.18
N PHE A 382 -0.60 -18.87 7.22
CA PHE A 382 0.49 -19.46 8.00
C PHE A 382 1.00 -20.73 7.33
N ASP A 383 2.33 -20.87 7.26
CA ASP A 383 3.00 -22.11 6.86
C ASP A 383 3.25 -23.03 8.06
N VAL A 384 2.83 -22.62 9.25
CA VAL A 384 2.90 -23.38 10.50
C VAL A 384 1.50 -23.64 11.02
N SER A 385 1.28 -24.83 11.54
CA SER A 385 0.03 -25.28 12.16
C SER A 385 0.21 -25.51 13.65
N GLU A 386 -0.88 -25.72 14.36
CA GLU A 386 -0.87 -26.09 15.76
C GLU A 386 -0.17 -27.45 15.94
N GLY A 387 0.79 -27.51 16.84
CA GLY A 387 1.69 -28.66 17.06
C GLY A 387 3.01 -28.60 16.28
N ASP A 388 3.14 -27.70 15.31
CA ASP A 388 4.38 -27.54 14.55
C ASP A 388 5.45 -26.77 15.35
N ALA A 389 6.69 -26.88 14.87
CA ALA A 389 7.79 -26.10 15.39
C ALA A 389 7.58 -24.60 15.21
N PHE A 390 7.80 -23.84 16.27
CA PHE A 390 7.80 -22.38 16.18
C PHE A 390 9.02 -21.87 15.42
N ASN A 391 8.79 -21.08 14.39
CA ASN A 391 9.84 -20.43 13.64
C ASN A 391 9.48 -18.96 13.36
N GLN A 392 10.25 -18.06 13.92
CA GLN A 392 10.01 -16.61 13.82
C GLN A 392 10.00 -16.11 12.37
N VAL A 393 10.83 -16.66 11.50
CA VAL A 393 10.91 -16.27 10.09
C VAL A 393 9.61 -16.61 9.36
N LEU A 394 9.09 -17.81 9.58
CA LEU A 394 7.82 -18.25 8.98
C LEU A 394 6.63 -17.40 9.49
N ILE A 395 6.66 -17.01 10.77
CA ILE A 395 5.63 -16.13 11.35
C ILE A 395 5.68 -14.72 10.71
N GLN A 396 6.87 -14.15 10.55
CA GLN A 396 7.01 -12.85 9.88
C GLN A 396 6.57 -12.91 8.42
N ARG A 397 6.82 -14.03 7.75
CA ARG A 397 6.32 -14.27 6.40
C ARG A 397 4.79 -14.33 6.35
N ALA A 398 4.17 -15.02 7.30
CA ALA A 398 2.71 -15.04 7.43
C ALA A 398 2.15 -13.64 7.67
N LYS A 399 2.80 -12.82 8.50
CA LYS A 399 2.43 -11.42 8.70
C LYS A 399 2.47 -10.62 7.40
N LYS A 400 3.57 -10.69 6.65
CA LYS A 400 3.70 -10.02 5.34
C LYS A 400 2.59 -10.46 4.35
N ARG A 401 2.21 -11.75 4.35
CA ARG A 401 1.10 -12.24 3.51
C ARG A 401 -0.25 -11.69 3.94
N LEU A 402 -0.53 -11.66 5.24
CA LEU A 402 -1.77 -11.08 5.77
C LEU A 402 -1.89 -9.59 5.43
N GLU A 403 -0.80 -8.85 5.54
CA GLU A 403 -0.73 -7.44 5.14
C GLU A 403 -0.97 -7.28 3.62
N ALA A 404 -0.42 -8.18 2.81
CA ALA A 404 -0.58 -8.19 1.34
C ALA A 404 -2.02 -8.50 0.88
N LEU A 405 -2.86 -9.15 1.70
CA LEU A 405 -4.27 -9.37 1.39
C LEU A 405 -5.04 -8.05 1.27
N ASP A 406 -4.56 -7.00 1.92
CA ASP A 406 -5.19 -5.68 1.94
C ASP A 406 -6.60 -5.67 2.58
N PHE A 407 -6.87 -6.64 3.49
CA PHE A 407 -8.13 -6.74 4.25
C PHE A 407 -8.06 -6.02 5.59
N PHE A 408 -6.85 -5.76 6.06
CA PHE A 408 -6.56 -5.26 7.40
C PHE A 408 -5.85 -3.91 7.35
N GLU A 409 -6.22 -3.01 8.23
CA GLU A 409 -5.52 -1.76 8.48
C GLU A 409 -4.24 -2.02 9.30
N LYS A 410 -4.32 -3.00 10.23
CA LYS A 410 -3.21 -3.42 11.08
C LYS A 410 -3.23 -4.92 11.26
N VAL A 411 -2.06 -5.54 11.19
CA VAL A 411 -1.81 -6.93 11.55
C VAL A 411 -0.69 -6.96 12.58
N ASP A 412 -0.96 -7.48 13.76
CA ASP A 412 0.03 -7.69 14.80
C ASP A 412 0.07 -9.15 15.22
N ILE A 413 1.28 -9.74 15.26
CA ILE A 413 1.47 -11.12 15.66
C ILE A 413 2.44 -11.14 16.83
N SER A 414 1.96 -11.61 17.96
CA SER A 414 2.72 -11.75 19.20
C SER A 414 2.70 -13.18 19.70
N THR A 415 3.63 -13.49 20.59
CA THR A 415 3.70 -14.79 21.25
C THR A 415 3.37 -14.65 22.72
N ALA A 416 2.55 -15.58 23.23
CA ALA A 416 2.28 -15.73 24.64
C ALA A 416 2.78 -17.12 25.12
N PRO A 417 3.15 -17.27 26.41
CA PRO A 417 3.49 -18.57 26.97
C PRO A 417 2.36 -19.58 26.80
N GLY A 418 2.69 -20.79 26.39
CA GLY A 418 1.75 -21.90 26.31
C GLY A 418 1.54 -22.61 27.65
N SER A 419 0.87 -23.77 27.62
CA SER A 419 0.60 -24.59 28.79
C SER A 419 1.84 -25.32 29.31
N GLU A 420 2.81 -25.59 28.43
CA GLU A 420 4.10 -26.23 28.76
C GLU A 420 5.26 -25.26 28.46
N PRO A 421 6.45 -25.45 29.09
CA PRO A 421 7.58 -24.54 28.94
C PRO A 421 8.14 -24.43 27.51
N ASP A 422 7.93 -25.46 26.68
CA ASP A 422 8.33 -25.51 25.28
C ASP A 422 7.18 -25.21 24.30
N GLN A 423 6.08 -24.67 24.78
CA GLN A 423 4.90 -24.29 23.97
C GLN A 423 4.68 -22.80 23.98
N VAL A 424 4.26 -22.30 22.83
CA VAL A 424 3.91 -20.89 22.61
C VAL A 424 2.54 -20.77 21.94
N VAL A 425 1.75 -19.79 22.38
CA VAL A 425 0.51 -19.40 21.73
C VAL A 425 0.81 -18.25 20.79
N LEU A 426 0.46 -18.41 19.52
CA LEU A 426 0.51 -17.32 18.56
C LEU A 426 -0.78 -16.51 18.66
N VAL A 427 -0.66 -15.23 19.01
CA VAL A 427 -1.80 -14.30 19.06
C VAL A 427 -1.72 -13.40 17.85
N VAL A 428 -2.73 -13.47 17.00
CA VAL A 428 -2.85 -12.72 15.75
C VAL A 428 -3.96 -11.68 15.93
N ASP A 429 -3.58 -10.45 16.22
CA ASP A 429 -4.50 -9.34 16.37
C ASP A 429 -4.62 -8.58 15.05
N VAL A 430 -5.83 -8.50 14.49
CA VAL A 430 -6.10 -7.81 13.23
C VAL A 430 -7.12 -6.69 13.44
N VAL A 431 -6.94 -5.59 12.69
CA VAL A 431 -7.92 -4.52 12.58
C VAL A 431 -8.41 -4.51 11.14
N GLU A 432 -9.68 -4.86 10.93
CA GLU A 432 -10.27 -4.94 9.60
C GLU A 432 -10.57 -3.58 9.01
N LYS A 433 -10.32 -3.42 7.70
CA LYS A 433 -10.76 -2.26 6.92
C LYS A 433 -11.83 -2.63 5.91
N SER A 434 -12.38 -1.64 5.22
CA SER A 434 -13.31 -1.89 4.10
C SER A 434 -12.55 -2.53 2.94
N THR A 435 -13.06 -3.64 2.41
CA THR A 435 -12.51 -4.40 1.29
C THR A 435 -13.27 -4.15 -0.02
N GLY A 436 -14.39 -3.44 0.09
CA GLY A 436 -15.17 -2.97 -1.05
C GLY A 436 -14.63 -1.67 -1.61
N GLU A 437 -14.44 -1.64 -2.92
CA GLU A 437 -13.92 -0.49 -3.67
C GLU A 437 -14.89 -0.15 -4.79
N PHE A 438 -15.22 1.12 -4.91
CA PHE A 438 -15.92 1.68 -6.05
C PHE A 438 -14.98 2.63 -6.79
N SER A 439 -14.76 2.38 -8.08
CA SER A 439 -13.92 3.22 -8.92
C SER A 439 -14.68 3.75 -10.13
N ILE A 440 -14.47 5.01 -10.46
CA ILE A 440 -14.89 5.62 -11.72
C ILE A 440 -13.65 6.28 -12.32
N GLY A 441 -13.38 5.97 -13.58
CA GLY A 441 -12.33 6.58 -14.37
C GLY A 441 -12.90 7.16 -15.66
N ALA A 442 -12.33 8.24 -16.12
CA ALA A 442 -12.56 8.79 -17.44
C ALA A 442 -11.21 8.98 -18.13
N GLY A 443 -11.14 8.69 -19.41
CA GLY A 443 -9.93 8.77 -20.19
C GLY A 443 -10.18 9.34 -21.56
N TYR A 444 -9.09 9.72 -22.23
CA TYR A 444 -9.09 10.11 -23.62
C TYR A 444 -7.85 9.52 -24.29
N SER A 445 -8.02 8.91 -25.45
CA SER A 445 -6.92 8.36 -26.26
C SER A 445 -7.01 8.93 -27.67
N THR A 446 -5.87 9.27 -28.25
CA THR A 446 -5.78 9.68 -29.68
C THR A 446 -5.44 8.50 -30.57
N GLY A 447 -4.97 7.38 -30.00
CA GLY A 447 -4.58 6.17 -30.73
C GLY A 447 -5.23 4.91 -30.16
N GLY A 448 -4.90 3.76 -30.75
CA GLY A 448 -5.45 2.45 -30.39
C GLY A 448 -6.66 2.08 -31.23
N ASP A 449 -7.31 0.98 -30.87
CA ASP A 449 -8.45 0.41 -31.60
C ASP A 449 -9.73 1.26 -31.52
N THR A 450 -9.86 2.08 -30.50
CA THR A 450 -11.03 2.94 -30.27
C THR A 450 -10.63 4.29 -29.71
N PRO A 451 -10.11 5.20 -30.56
CA PRO A 451 -9.71 6.54 -30.12
C PRO A 451 -10.91 7.35 -29.64
N GLY A 452 -10.66 8.28 -28.72
CA GLY A 452 -11.67 9.18 -28.20
C GLY A 452 -11.84 9.14 -26.70
N ALA A 453 -12.89 9.79 -26.22
CA ALA A 453 -13.24 9.83 -24.81
C ALA A 453 -13.87 8.49 -24.36
N SER A 454 -13.51 8.05 -23.19
CA SER A 454 -14.06 6.85 -22.55
C SER A 454 -14.34 7.09 -21.07
N ILE A 455 -15.30 6.36 -20.54
CA ILE A 455 -15.62 6.31 -19.12
C ILE A 455 -15.71 4.85 -18.68
N GLN A 456 -15.19 4.55 -17.52
CA GLN A 456 -15.24 3.21 -16.94
C GLN A 456 -15.57 3.29 -15.46
N GLY A 457 -16.48 2.40 -15.02
CA GLY A 457 -16.79 2.20 -13.61
C GLY A 457 -16.55 0.75 -13.21
N SER A 458 -16.13 0.53 -11.98
CA SER A 458 -16.08 -0.82 -11.43
C SER A 458 -16.42 -0.85 -9.95
N ILE A 459 -17.03 -1.95 -9.54
CA ILE A 459 -17.29 -2.32 -8.15
C ILE A 459 -16.45 -3.57 -7.90
N THR A 460 -15.57 -3.49 -6.92
CA THR A 460 -14.68 -4.58 -6.55
C THR A 460 -14.89 -4.91 -5.09
N GLU A 461 -15.04 -6.19 -4.76
CA GLU A 461 -15.00 -6.69 -3.38
C GLU A 461 -13.89 -7.73 -3.29
N ARG A 462 -12.89 -7.46 -2.43
CA ARG A 462 -11.71 -8.32 -2.30
C ARG A 462 -11.88 -9.44 -1.29
N ASN A 463 -12.86 -9.31 -0.38
CA ASN A 463 -13.13 -10.27 0.68
C ASN A 463 -14.62 -10.62 0.73
N PHE A 464 -15.16 -11.10 -0.39
CA PHE A 464 -16.59 -11.39 -0.51
C PHE A 464 -17.05 -12.40 0.53
N LEU A 465 -18.08 -12.04 1.28
CA LEU A 465 -18.64 -12.79 2.41
C LEU A 465 -17.59 -13.19 3.49
N GLY A 466 -16.49 -12.46 3.58
CA GLY A 466 -15.40 -12.73 4.51
C GLY A 466 -14.59 -14.00 4.17
N ARG A 467 -14.72 -14.51 2.95
CA ARG A 467 -14.07 -15.76 2.49
C ARG A 467 -12.75 -15.54 1.76
N GLY A 468 -12.32 -14.26 1.61
CA GLY A 468 -11.16 -13.91 0.82
C GLY A 468 -11.36 -14.11 -0.69
N GLN A 469 -12.60 -14.21 -1.15
CA GLN A 469 -12.97 -14.32 -2.55
C GLN A 469 -13.01 -12.94 -3.19
N PHE A 470 -12.53 -12.84 -4.42
CA PHE A 470 -12.53 -11.60 -5.18
C PHE A 470 -13.70 -11.59 -6.17
N ILE A 471 -14.46 -10.49 -6.15
CA ILE A 471 -15.51 -10.23 -7.15
C ILE A 471 -15.28 -8.84 -7.73
N ARG A 472 -15.43 -8.75 -9.05
CA ARG A 472 -15.41 -7.46 -9.75
C ARG A 472 -16.51 -7.42 -10.78
N LEU A 473 -17.28 -6.34 -10.75
CA LEU A 473 -18.23 -5.96 -11.80
C LEU A 473 -17.69 -4.68 -12.45
N SER A 474 -17.55 -4.66 -13.77
CA SER A 474 -17.08 -3.51 -14.52
C SER A 474 -18.02 -3.19 -15.67
N ALA A 475 -18.18 -1.92 -15.93
CA ALA A 475 -18.87 -1.41 -17.09
C ALA A 475 -18.15 -0.17 -17.60
N GLY A 476 -17.96 -0.06 -18.89
CA GLY A 476 -17.27 1.07 -19.49
C GLY A 476 -17.70 1.26 -20.94
N GLY A 477 -17.33 2.39 -21.49
CA GLY A 477 -17.53 2.65 -22.89
C GLY A 477 -17.04 4.02 -23.29
N GLY A 478 -16.88 4.17 -24.58
CA GLY A 478 -16.50 5.39 -25.25
C GLY A 478 -17.42 5.64 -26.43
N ARG A 479 -16.96 6.53 -27.32
CA ARG A 479 -17.68 6.82 -28.54
C ARG A 479 -17.85 5.58 -29.41
N HIS A 480 -16.80 4.73 -29.48
CA HIS A 480 -16.72 3.56 -30.38
C HIS A 480 -16.49 2.25 -29.61
N SER A 481 -16.76 2.24 -28.31
CA SER A 481 -16.52 1.05 -27.50
C SER A 481 -17.52 0.91 -26.37
N ARG A 482 -17.86 -0.35 -26.01
CA ARG A 482 -18.67 -0.69 -24.84
C ARG A 482 -18.16 -1.99 -24.26
N ASP A 483 -17.89 -1.98 -22.95
CA ASP A 483 -17.33 -3.13 -22.26
C ASP A 483 -18.13 -3.41 -20.98
N TYR A 484 -18.48 -4.67 -20.80
CA TYR A 484 -19.11 -5.18 -19.57
C TYR A 484 -18.36 -6.42 -19.12
N GLY A 485 -18.06 -6.50 -17.86
CA GLY A 485 -17.31 -7.63 -17.30
C GLY A 485 -17.74 -7.99 -15.90
N PHE A 486 -17.77 -9.27 -15.64
CA PHE A 486 -17.91 -9.85 -14.33
C PHE A 486 -16.76 -10.83 -14.10
N SER A 487 -16.05 -10.71 -12.99
CA SER A 487 -14.95 -11.58 -12.61
C SER A 487 -15.15 -12.11 -11.20
N PHE A 488 -14.93 -13.40 -11.03
CA PHE A 488 -14.88 -14.08 -9.73
C PHE A 488 -13.57 -14.82 -9.60
N THR A 489 -12.94 -14.78 -8.42
CA THR A 489 -11.75 -15.57 -8.11
C THR A 489 -11.79 -16.11 -6.69
N GLU A 490 -11.58 -17.40 -6.54
CA GLU A 490 -11.27 -18.09 -5.30
C GLU A 490 -9.74 -18.28 -5.23
N PRO A 491 -9.02 -17.59 -4.34
CA PRO A 491 -7.56 -17.65 -4.31
C PRO A 491 -6.99 -18.96 -3.74
N TYR A 492 -7.82 -19.74 -3.02
CA TYR A 492 -7.44 -21.02 -2.42
C TYR A 492 -8.42 -22.12 -2.82
N PHE A 493 -8.40 -22.49 -4.09
CA PHE A 493 -9.28 -23.51 -4.61
C PHE A 493 -8.96 -24.88 -3.99
N LEU A 494 -10.00 -25.55 -3.47
CA LEU A 494 -9.88 -26.81 -2.73
C LEU A 494 -8.88 -26.79 -1.56
N GLY A 495 -8.71 -25.65 -0.94
CA GLY A 495 -7.76 -25.48 0.18
C GLY A 495 -6.27 -25.43 -0.23
N GLN A 496 -5.99 -25.46 -1.53
CA GLN A 496 -4.65 -25.32 -2.09
C GLN A 496 -4.39 -23.87 -2.53
N ARG A 497 -3.14 -23.44 -2.57
CA ARG A 497 -2.74 -22.13 -3.12
C ARG A 497 -2.86 -22.10 -4.65
N ILE A 498 -4.02 -22.45 -5.14
CA ILE A 498 -4.39 -22.40 -6.56
C ILE A 498 -5.52 -21.40 -6.68
N ALA A 499 -5.28 -20.30 -7.38
CA ALA A 499 -6.35 -19.37 -7.68
C ALA A 499 -7.22 -19.97 -8.79
N ALA A 500 -8.50 -20.18 -8.53
CA ALA A 500 -9.47 -20.59 -9.55
C ALA A 500 -10.48 -19.46 -9.73
N GLY A 501 -10.78 -19.12 -10.98
CA GLY A 501 -11.72 -18.05 -11.27
C GLY A 501 -12.43 -18.23 -12.60
N PHE A 502 -13.43 -17.42 -12.78
CA PHE A 502 -14.10 -17.31 -14.07
C PHE A 502 -14.43 -15.85 -14.36
N ASP A 503 -14.45 -15.54 -15.63
CA ASP A 503 -14.79 -14.24 -16.17
C ASP A 503 -15.91 -14.40 -17.19
N VAL A 504 -16.85 -13.45 -17.20
CA VAL A 504 -17.88 -13.33 -18.25
C VAL A 504 -17.82 -11.90 -18.76
N PHE A 505 -17.76 -11.75 -20.05
CA PHE A 505 -17.60 -10.43 -20.65
C PHE A 505 -18.38 -10.27 -21.93
N ARG A 506 -18.70 -9.02 -22.22
CA ARG A 506 -19.21 -8.57 -23.51
C ARG A 506 -18.54 -7.26 -23.86
N SER A 507 -17.93 -7.23 -25.04
CA SER A 507 -17.31 -6.03 -25.59
C SER A 507 -17.88 -5.73 -26.96
N THR A 508 -18.00 -4.46 -27.30
CA THR A 508 -18.37 -3.98 -28.63
C THR A 508 -17.30 -2.97 -29.05
N ARG A 509 -16.86 -3.08 -30.29
CA ARG A 509 -15.95 -2.12 -30.95
C ARG A 509 -16.57 -1.71 -32.26
N GLU A 510 -16.64 -0.43 -32.51
CA GLU A 510 -17.17 0.18 -33.70
C GLU A 510 -15.99 0.78 -34.48
N TYR A 511 -15.63 0.16 -35.60
CA TYR A 511 -14.63 0.62 -36.55
C TYR A 511 -15.31 1.39 -37.69
N ASP A 512 -14.54 2.04 -38.54
CA ASP A 512 -15.10 2.88 -39.59
C ASP A 512 -15.94 2.09 -40.61
N ASP A 513 -15.58 0.85 -40.86
CA ASP A 513 -16.16 0.02 -41.92
C ASP A 513 -16.98 -1.16 -41.36
N TYR A 514 -16.77 -1.58 -40.13
CA TYR A 514 -17.45 -2.70 -39.50
C TYR A 514 -17.46 -2.60 -37.97
N ASP A 515 -18.40 -3.29 -37.37
CA ASP A 515 -18.53 -3.46 -35.94
C ASP A 515 -18.20 -4.89 -35.53
N VAL A 516 -17.65 -5.03 -34.33
CA VAL A 516 -17.47 -6.35 -33.71
C VAL A 516 -18.05 -6.37 -32.29
N GLN A 517 -18.86 -7.39 -32.03
CA GLN A 517 -19.33 -7.68 -30.69
C GLN A 517 -18.79 -9.04 -30.27
N THR A 518 -18.00 -9.05 -29.21
CA THR A 518 -17.47 -10.27 -28.60
C THR A 518 -18.19 -10.53 -27.27
N THR A 519 -18.77 -11.73 -27.15
CA THR A 519 -19.36 -12.20 -25.89
C THR A 519 -18.70 -13.50 -25.50
N GLY A 520 -18.21 -13.61 -24.29
CA GLY A 520 -17.46 -14.78 -23.91
C GLY A 520 -17.34 -15.02 -22.42
N GLY A 521 -16.69 -16.13 -22.11
CA GLY A 521 -16.35 -16.52 -20.77
C GLY A 521 -15.00 -17.25 -20.73
N THR A 522 -14.35 -17.12 -19.60
CA THR A 522 -13.05 -17.76 -19.33
C THR A 522 -13.11 -18.45 -17.98
N VAL A 523 -12.61 -19.67 -17.91
CA VAL A 523 -12.31 -20.35 -16.64
C VAL A 523 -10.80 -20.41 -16.51
N ARG A 524 -10.25 -19.91 -15.42
CA ARG A 524 -8.80 -19.78 -15.24
C ARG A 524 -8.34 -20.37 -13.93
N PHE A 525 -7.12 -20.93 -13.98
CA PHE A 525 -6.38 -21.45 -12.83
C PHE A 525 -5.00 -20.81 -12.81
N GLY A 526 -4.68 -20.17 -11.68
CA GLY A 526 -3.38 -19.54 -11.45
C GLY A 526 -2.60 -20.30 -10.38
N LEU A 527 -1.35 -20.61 -10.67
CA LEU A 527 -0.45 -21.30 -9.74
C LEU A 527 0.83 -20.47 -9.54
N PRO A 528 1.12 -20.03 -8.33
CA PRO A 528 2.44 -19.49 -8.01
C PRO A 528 3.43 -20.66 -7.93
N ILE A 529 4.41 -20.71 -8.86
CA ILE A 529 5.46 -21.75 -8.85
C ILE A 529 6.57 -21.35 -7.87
N THR A 530 6.97 -20.09 -7.92
CA THR A 530 7.92 -19.48 -6.98
C THR A 530 7.42 -18.07 -6.63
N THR A 531 8.15 -17.35 -5.79
CA THR A 531 7.85 -15.95 -5.46
C THR A 531 7.81 -15.06 -6.72
N ASN A 532 8.64 -15.36 -7.72
CA ASN A 532 8.83 -14.57 -8.92
C ASN A 532 8.22 -15.20 -10.17
N ILE A 533 7.79 -16.48 -10.11
CA ILE A 533 7.23 -17.22 -11.26
C ILE A 533 5.80 -17.61 -10.95
N THR A 534 4.90 -17.15 -11.80
CA THR A 534 3.49 -17.55 -11.77
C THR A 534 3.09 -18.15 -13.11
N THR A 535 2.20 -19.13 -13.08
CA THR A 535 1.60 -19.67 -14.31
C THR A 535 0.10 -19.58 -14.23
N GLN A 536 -0.52 -19.36 -15.37
CA GLN A 536 -1.98 -19.37 -15.50
C GLN A 536 -2.38 -20.24 -16.68
N VAL A 537 -3.32 -21.13 -16.44
CA VAL A 537 -3.97 -21.93 -17.49
C VAL A 537 -5.42 -21.51 -17.54
N ALA A 538 -5.95 -21.32 -18.74
CA ALA A 538 -7.33 -20.91 -18.91
C ALA A 538 -7.99 -21.64 -20.10
N TYR A 539 -9.27 -21.89 -19.94
CA TYR A 539 -10.16 -22.25 -21.02
C TYR A 539 -11.02 -21.04 -21.37
N ASN A 540 -11.02 -20.70 -22.65
CA ASN A 540 -11.72 -19.54 -23.17
C ASN A 540 -12.76 -19.99 -24.20
N ILE A 541 -13.97 -19.46 -24.09
CA ILE A 541 -15.02 -19.59 -25.10
C ILE A 541 -15.58 -18.20 -25.39
N SER A 542 -15.63 -17.83 -26.67
CA SER A 542 -16.20 -16.55 -27.11
C SER A 542 -16.84 -16.66 -28.47
N GLU A 543 -17.93 -15.94 -28.62
CA GLU A 543 -18.61 -15.70 -29.91
C GLU A 543 -18.27 -14.28 -30.34
N GLU A 544 -17.77 -14.14 -31.55
CA GLU A 544 -17.49 -12.88 -32.23
C GLU A 544 -18.49 -12.67 -33.34
N LYS A 545 -19.27 -11.58 -33.23
CA LYS A 545 -20.25 -11.15 -34.25
C LYS A 545 -19.71 -9.92 -34.92
N TYR A 546 -19.47 -10.06 -36.21
CA TYR A 546 -19.09 -8.95 -37.08
C TYR A 546 -20.30 -8.50 -37.88
N SER A 547 -20.42 -7.21 -38.09
CA SER A 547 -21.42 -6.60 -38.99
C SER A 547 -20.81 -5.41 -39.69
N TYR A 548 -21.24 -5.15 -40.92
CA TYR A 548 -20.83 -3.92 -41.59
C TYR A 548 -21.42 -2.70 -40.89
N ASP A 549 -20.70 -1.55 -40.92
CA ASP A 549 -21.26 -0.28 -40.49
C ASP A 549 -22.50 0.07 -41.29
N ASP A 550 -23.46 0.74 -40.66
CA ASP A 550 -24.73 1.14 -41.30
C ASP A 550 -24.56 1.99 -42.57
N ASN A 551 -23.43 2.73 -42.65
CA ASN A 551 -23.09 3.52 -43.82
C ASN A 551 -22.56 2.69 -44.98
N CYS A 552 -22.20 1.43 -44.76
CA CYS A 552 -21.61 0.51 -45.73
C CYS A 552 -22.58 -0.51 -46.34
N VAL A 553 -23.85 -0.47 -45.91
CA VAL A 553 -24.84 -1.45 -46.35
C VAL A 553 -25.94 -0.87 -47.22
N ASP A 554 -26.54 -1.73 -48.03
CA ASP A 554 -27.74 -1.42 -48.80
C ASP A 554 -29.02 -1.49 -47.92
N VAL A 555 -30.19 -1.29 -48.55
CA VAL A 555 -31.49 -1.34 -47.84
C VAL A 555 -31.82 -2.73 -47.29
N ASN A 556 -31.12 -3.76 -47.72
CA ASN A 556 -31.31 -5.14 -47.31
C ASN A 556 -30.25 -5.56 -46.27
N GLY A 557 -29.32 -4.67 -45.91
CA GLY A 557 -28.23 -4.94 -44.96
C GLY A 557 -27.01 -5.66 -45.57
N ASN A 558 -26.91 -5.75 -46.91
CA ASN A 558 -25.74 -6.30 -47.58
C ASN A 558 -24.71 -5.21 -47.86
N TYR A 559 -23.43 -5.62 -47.92
CA TYR A 559 -22.36 -4.73 -48.32
C TYR A 559 -22.61 -4.03 -49.65
N ASP A 560 -22.47 -2.73 -49.68
CA ASP A 560 -22.65 -1.89 -50.89
C ASP A 560 -21.31 -1.20 -51.24
N PRO A 561 -20.60 -1.68 -52.27
CA PRO A 561 -19.30 -1.14 -52.68
C PRO A 561 -19.37 0.30 -53.20
N SER A 562 -20.55 0.83 -53.45
CA SER A 562 -20.75 2.24 -53.82
C SER A 562 -20.74 3.19 -52.61
N LYS A 563 -20.94 2.67 -51.40
CA LYS A 563 -20.98 3.44 -50.14
C LYS A 563 -19.66 3.35 -49.38
N CYS A 564 -19.04 2.19 -49.36
CA CYS A 564 -17.78 1.95 -48.65
C CYS A 564 -16.80 1.13 -49.50
N SER A 565 -15.54 1.37 -49.30
CA SER A 565 -14.46 0.64 -49.93
C SER A 565 -13.78 -0.27 -48.94
N ILE A 566 -14.06 -1.56 -48.92
CA ILE A 566 -13.52 -2.53 -47.99
C ILE A 566 -12.84 -3.67 -48.78
N SER A 567 -11.70 -4.15 -48.30
CA SER A 567 -10.94 -5.23 -48.91
C SER A 567 -11.69 -6.57 -48.84
N GLN A 568 -11.36 -7.47 -49.75
CA GLN A 568 -11.94 -8.82 -49.75
C GLN A 568 -11.69 -9.59 -48.47
N ALA A 569 -10.48 -9.46 -47.90
CA ALA A 569 -10.10 -10.12 -46.65
C ALA A 569 -11.00 -9.73 -45.46
N ILE A 570 -11.32 -8.46 -45.33
CA ILE A 570 -12.23 -7.97 -44.25
C ILE A 570 -13.67 -8.46 -44.56
N ARG A 571 -14.10 -8.35 -45.78
CA ARG A 571 -15.45 -8.81 -46.17
C ARG A 571 -15.64 -10.31 -45.90
N ASP A 572 -14.69 -11.14 -46.29
CA ASP A 572 -14.72 -12.58 -45.99
C ASP A 572 -14.78 -12.84 -44.48
N GLY A 573 -14.09 -12.06 -43.69
CA GLY A 573 -14.17 -12.13 -42.23
C GLY A 573 -15.51 -11.73 -41.63
N VAL A 574 -16.12 -10.65 -42.13
CA VAL A 574 -17.45 -10.20 -41.71
C VAL A 574 -18.56 -11.17 -42.19
N ASP A 575 -18.50 -11.63 -43.44
CA ASP A 575 -19.52 -12.53 -43.99
C ASP A 575 -19.53 -13.91 -43.32
N ASN A 576 -18.39 -14.34 -42.74
CA ASN A 576 -18.29 -15.58 -41.96
C ASN A 576 -18.73 -15.43 -40.50
N SER A 577 -19.36 -14.32 -40.13
CA SER A 577 -19.93 -14.08 -38.80
C SER A 577 -21.25 -14.85 -38.60
N PRO A 578 -21.57 -15.31 -37.37
CA PRO A 578 -20.78 -15.29 -36.14
C PRO A 578 -19.67 -16.35 -36.13
N TRP A 579 -18.61 -16.05 -35.36
CA TRP A 579 -17.44 -16.93 -35.24
C TRP A 579 -17.26 -17.39 -33.79
N LEU A 580 -17.30 -18.69 -33.57
CA LEU A 580 -17.12 -19.28 -32.25
C LEU A 580 -15.66 -19.71 -32.04
N LYS A 581 -15.03 -19.17 -31.02
CA LYS A 581 -13.69 -19.54 -30.54
C LYS A 581 -13.80 -20.35 -29.26
N SER A 582 -13.16 -21.51 -29.22
CA SER A 582 -12.99 -22.35 -28.05
C SER A 582 -11.52 -22.74 -27.96
N SER A 583 -10.85 -22.28 -26.93
CA SER A 583 -9.38 -22.39 -26.78
C SER A 583 -8.94 -22.68 -25.37
N VAL A 584 -7.77 -23.31 -25.26
CA VAL A 584 -6.99 -23.39 -24.02
C VAL A 584 -5.77 -22.51 -24.17
N SER A 585 -5.47 -21.70 -23.14
CA SER A 585 -4.30 -20.86 -23.07
C SER A 585 -3.48 -21.16 -21.83
N ALA A 586 -2.16 -20.97 -21.94
CA ALA A 586 -1.22 -21.05 -20.84
C ALA A 586 -0.29 -19.83 -20.89
N ASN A 587 -0.06 -19.20 -19.74
CA ASN A 587 0.85 -18.08 -19.58
C ASN A 587 1.84 -18.41 -18.47
N LEU A 588 3.12 -18.15 -18.71
CA LEU A 588 4.19 -18.23 -17.73
C LEU A 588 4.76 -16.81 -17.54
N ILE A 589 4.65 -16.28 -16.33
CA ILE A 589 5.08 -14.93 -15.98
C ILE A 589 6.23 -15.01 -15.00
N TYR A 590 7.34 -14.35 -15.34
CA TYR A 590 8.49 -14.09 -14.46
C TYR A 590 8.52 -12.59 -14.14
N ASN A 591 8.48 -12.23 -12.88
CA ASN A 591 8.45 -10.84 -12.45
C ASN A 591 9.35 -10.62 -11.24
N THR A 592 10.39 -9.81 -11.40
CA THR A 592 11.31 -9.35 -10.36
C THR A 592 11.37 -7.84 -10.26
N ILE A 593 10.39 -7.13 -10.84
CA ILE A 593 10.34 -5.66 -10.81
C ILE A 593 10.19 -5.19 -9.36
N ASP A 594 11.01 -4.23 -8.97
CA ASP A 594 11.07 -3.64 -7.64
C ASP A 594 9.80 -2.85 -7.27
N ASP A 595 9.30 -2.03 -8.19
CA ASP A 595 8.06 -1.27 -8.05
C ASP A 595 7.28 -1.26 -9.36
N THR A 596 6.03 -1.70 -9.32
CA THR A 596 5.16 -1.73 -10.51
C THR A 596 4.71 -0.35 -10.99
N LYS A 597 4.73 0.66 -10.13
CA LYS A 597 4.31 2.03 -10.48
C LYS A 597 5.48 2.88 -11.03
N ASN A 598 6.65 2.70 -10.48
CA ASN A 598 7.86 3.42 -10.87
C ASN A 598 9.08 2.48 -10.86
N PRO A 599 9.19 1.58 -11.84
CA PRO A 599 10.23 0.58 -11.87
C PRO A 599 11.63 1.19 -12.06
N HIS A 600 12.58 0.76 -11.25
CA HIS A 600 13.99 1.14 -11.38
C HIS A 600 14.88 -0.04 -11.72
N TYR A 601 14.46 -1.23 -11.29
CA TYR A 601 15.23 -2.45 -11.49
C TYR A 601 14.32 -3.66 -11.60
N GLY A 602 14.77 -4.64 -12.37
CA GLY A 602 14.13 -5.94 -12.45
C GLY A 602 13.75 -6.35 -13.87
N ILE A 603 13.20 -7.55 -13.95
CA ILE A 603 12.84 -8.19 -15.22
C ILE A 603 11.36 -8.58 -15.13
N TYR A 604 10.65 -8.28 -16.19
CA TYR A 604 9.33 -8.84 -16.44
C TYR A 604 9.39 -9.66 -17.72
N ALA A 605 8.95 -10.91 -17.70
CA ALA A 605 8.82 -11.72 -18.89
C ALA A 605 7.49 -12.48 -18.87
N ASN A 606 6.84 -12.58 -20.02
CA ASN A 606 5.60 -13.34 -20.20
C ASN A 606 5.71 -14.20 -21.45
N LEU A 607 5.51 -15.49 -21.30
CA LEU A 607 5.40 -16.46 -22.38
C LEU A 607 3.98 -16.97 -22.42
N GLY A 608 3.31 -16.80 -23.56
CA GLY A 608 1.93 -17.20 -23.78
C GLY A 608 1.82 -18.25 -24.89
N ALA A 609 0.96 -19.23 -24.68
CA ALA A 609 0.58 -20.20 -25.70
C ALA A 609 -0.94 -20.37 -25.68
N GLU A 610 -1.57 -20.36 -26.84
CA GLU A 610 -2.99 -20.60 -27.02
C GLU A 610 -3.20 -21.63 -28.10
N PHE A 611 -4.09 -22.58 -27.85
CA PHE A 611 -4.57 -23.58 -28.80
C PHE A 611 -6.08 -23.47 -28.94
N ALA A 612 -6.55 -23.07 -30.10
CA ALA A 612 -7.95 -22.97 -30.45
C ALA A 612 -8.33 -24.16 -31.30
N GLY A 613 -9.51 -24.75 -31.05
CA GLY A 613 -10.00 -25.91 -31.80
C GLY A 613 -10.62 -27.02 -30.96
N LEU A 614 -10.96 -26.69 -29.72
CA LEU A 614 -11.67 -27.58 -28.80
C LEU A 614 -13.20 -27.54 -29.03
N GLY A 615 -13.60 -27.32 -30.26
CA GLY A 615 -14.95 -27.02 -30.73
C GLY A 615 -15.02 -25.57 -31.25
N GLY A 616 -16.11 -25.26 -32.01
CA GLY A 616 -16.24 -23.98 -32.70
C GLY A 616 -15.47 -23.88 -34.00
N ASP A 617 -15.34 -22.66 -34.50
CA ASP A 617 -14.86 -22.38 -35.86
C ASP A 617 -13.35 -22.12 -35.91
N ALA A 618 -12.81 -21.51 -34.84
CA ALA A 618 -11.39 -21.16 -34.74
C ALA A 618 -10.51 -22.42 -34.60
N LYS A 619 -9.50 -22.56 -35.46
CA LYS A 619 -8.51 -23.64 -35.42
C LYS A 619 -7.11 -23.11 -35.67
N TYR A 620 -6.40 -22.79 -34.61
CA TYR A 620 -5.04 -22.25 -34.66
C TYR A 620 -4.24 -22.54 -33.39
N TYR A 621 -2.94 -22.40 -33.51
CA TYR A 621 -2.07 -22.22 -32.36
C TYR A 621 -1.37 -20.86 -32.41
N LYS A 622 -1.27 -20.22 -31.26
CA LYS A 622 -0.71 -18.89 -31.11
C LYS A 622 0.32 -18.90 -29.99
N LEU A 623 1.51 -18.39 -30.28
CA LEU A 623 2.61 -18.25 -29.34
C LEU A 623 2.97 -16.79 -29.21
N THR A 624 3.21 -16.34 -28.01
CA THR A 624 3.62 -14.97 -27.72
C THR A 624 4.73 -14.97 -26.68
N ALA A 625 5.71 -14.11 -26.86
CA ALA A 625 6.75 -13.86 -25.89
C ALA A 625 6.93 -12.35 -25.72
N ARG A 626 7.12 -11.90 -24.51
CA ARG A 626 7.43 -10.51 -24.19
C ARG A 626 8.37 -10.46 -23.02
N ALA A 627 9.36 -9.58 -23.08
CA ALA A 627 10.26 -9.32 -21.96
C ALA A 627 10.56 -7.82 -21.86
N SER A 628 10.74 -7.36 -20.64
CA SER A 628 11.17 -5.99 -20.30
C SER A 628 12.18 -6.05 -19.18
N VAL A 629 13.27 -5.31 -19.33
CA VAL A 629 14.36 -5.22 -18.35
C VAL A 629 14.52 -3.77 -17.95
N TYR A 630 14.39 -3.51 -16.67
CA TYR A 630 14.64 -2.20 -16.08
C TYR A 630 15.99 -2.20 -15.38
N GLN A 631 16.78 -1.16 -15.62
CA GLN A 631 18.07 -0.97 -15.00
C GLN A 631 18.31 0.51 -14.73
N THR A 632 18.63 0.85 -13.49
CA THR A 632 19.08 2.21 -13.17
C THR A 632 20.42 2.49 -13.86
N LEU A 633 20.46 3.48 -14.73
CA LEU A 633 21.65 3.90 -15.47
C LEU A 633 22.46 4.94 -14.67
N SER A 634 21.76 5.79 -13.91
CA SER A 634 22.37 6.75 -13.00
C SER A 634 21.48 6.89 -11.76
N GLU A 635 22.02 6.49 -10.62
CA GLU A 635 21.32 6.64 -9.33
C GLU A 635 21.23 8.11 -8.92
N GLU A 636 22.27 8.90 -9.22
CA GLU A 636 22.33 10.33 -8.88
C GLU A 636 21.28 11.16 -9.64
N MET A 637 21.12 10.89 -10.93
CA MET A 637 20.18 11.61 -11.79
C MET A 637 18.81 10.91 -11.92
N ASP A 638 18.63 9.78 -11.25
CA ASP A 638 17.45 8.93 -11.36
C ASP A 638 17.08 8.57 -12.81
N ILE A 639 18.11 8.22 -13.62
CA ILE A 639 17.91 7.78 -14.99
C ILE A 639 17.74 6.27 -15.01
N VAL A 640 16.61 5.83 -15.55
CA VAL A 640 16.26 4.42 -15.70
C VAL A 640 16.27 4.03 -17.17
N GLY A 641 17.03 3.01 -17.50
CA GLY A 641 16.99 2.36 -18.81
C GLY A 641 15.93 1.26 -18.82
N LEU A 642 15.17 1.21 -19.89
CA LEU A 642 14.22 0.15 -20.19
C LEU A 642 14.57 -0.44 -21.55
N VAL A 643 14.81 -1.74 -21.58
CA VAL A 643 14.91 -2.49 -22.84
C VAL A 643 13.77 -3.50 -22.85
N SER A 644 12.97 -3.49 -23.90
CA SER A 644 11.88 -4.44 -24.06
C SER A 644 11.89 -5.07 -25.46
N GLY A 645 11.35 -6.27 -25.55
CA GLY A 645 11.18 -6.95 -26.80
C GLY A 645 10.00 -7.92 -26.76
N GLY A 646 9.49 -8.23 -27.92
CA GLY A 646 8.39 -9.15 -28.09
C GLY A 646 8.45 -9.91 -29.40
N ALA A 647 7.80 -11.05 -29.41
CA ALA A 647 7.60 -11.89 -30.58
C ALA A 647 6.24 -12.57 -30.52
N GLY A 648 5.63 -12.78 -31.65
CA GLY A 648 4.41 -13.54 -31.77
C GLY A 648 4.35 -14.34 -33.05
N TYR A 649 3.73 -15.50 -32.97
CA TYR A 649 3.48 -16.38 -34.10
C TYR A 649 2.12 -17.04 -33.98
N ILE A 650 1.34 -16.99 -35.05
CA ILE A 650 0.06 -17.67 -35.14
C ILE A 650 -0.01 -18.46 -36.45
N ALA A 651 -0.53 -19.68 -36.39
CA ALA A 651 -0.78 -20.50 -37.58
C ALA A 651 -2.05 -21.32 -37.42
N GLY A 652 -2.83 -21.37 -38.46
CA GLY A 652 -3.95 -22.27 -38.62
C GLY A 652 -3.49 -23.72 -38.82
N TYR A 653 -4.33 -24.66 -38.53
CA TYR A 653 -4.10 -26.07 -38.77
C TYR A 653 -5.35 -26.77 -39.39
N GLY A 654 -5.12 -27.89 -40.06
CA GLY A 654 -6.15 -28.54 -40.83
C GLY A 654 -6.44 -27.78 -42.13
N ASP A 655 -7.65 -27.87 -42.60
CA ASP A 655 -8.11 -27.17 -43.82
C ASP A 655 -8.61 -25.75 -43.57
N ASN A 656 -8.41 -25.22 -42.35
CA ASN A 656 -8.86 -23.89 -41.98
C ASN A 656 -7.73 -22.84 -42.18
N GLU A 657 -8.02 -21.88 -43.02
CA GLU A 657 -7.20 -20.67 -43.12
C GLU A 657 -7.54 -19.70 -41.97
N LEU A 658 -6.51 -18.97 -41.50
CA LEU A 658 -6.74 -17.92 -40.53
C LEU A 658 -7.58 -16.80 -41.15
N ARG A 659 -8.51 -16.26 -40.34
CA ARG A 659 -9.19 -15.01 -40.71
C ARG A 659 -8.25 -13.83 -40.53
N VAL A 660 -8.55 -12.75 -41.23
CA VAL A 660 -7.84 -11.47 -40.99
C VAL A 660 -7.91 -11.02 -39.51
N PHE A 661 -9.01 -11.30 -38.85
CA PHE A 661 -9.23 -10.91 -37.43
C PHE A 661 -8.49 -11.77 -36.41
N ASP A 662 -7.90 -12.91 -36.82
CA ASP A 662 -7.06 -13.75 -35.99
C ASP A 662 -5.59 -13.29 -35.99
N HIS A 663 -5.18 -12.45 -36.95
CA HIS A 663 -3.83 -11.92 -37.11
C HIS A 663 -3.43 -11.02 -35.96
N PHE A 664 -2.12 -10.86 -35.74
CA PHE A 664 -1.59 -9.82 -34.89
C PHE A 664 -1.77 -8.46 -35.54
N GLN A 665 -2.22 -7.48 -34.76
CA GLN A 665 -2.36 -6.11 -35.18
C GLN A 665 -1.24 -5.27 -34.56
N SER A 666 -0.74 -4.28 -35.27
CA SER A 666 0.24 -3.34 -34.70
C SER A 666 -0.44 -2.38 -33.72
N THR A 667 0.23 -2.18 -32.61
CA THR A 667 -0.17 -1.26 -31.55
C THR A 667 1.03 -0.45 -31.12
N ASP A 668 0.83 0.58 -30.30
CA ASP A 668 1.89 1.34 -29.63
C ASP A 668 2.82 0.46 -28.78
N ARG A 669 2.38 -0.74 -28.40
CA ARG A 669 3.19 -1.74 -27.71
C ARG A 669 4.18 -2.46 -28.60
N ILE A 670 3.89 -2.52 -29.90
CA ILE A 670 4.77 -3.12 -30.90
C ILE A 670 5.73 -2.06 -31.42
N ILE A 671 5.20 -0.93 -31.87
CA ILE A 671 6.01 0.19 -32.39
C ILE A 671 5.21 1.49 -32.23
N ARG A 672 5.87 2.54 -31.78
CA ARG A 672 5.32 3.90 -31.70
C ARG A 672 5.58 4.67 -32.99
N GLY A 673 4.77 5.68 -33.27
CA GLY A 673 4.90 6.51 -34.48
C GLY A 673 4.13 5.99 -35.69
N PHE A 674 3.40 4.89 -35.53
CA PHE A 674 2.49 4.32 -36.53
C PHE A 674 1.09 4.22 -35.94
N ASP A 675 0.09 4.28 -36.84
CA ASP A 675 -1.29 4.16 -36.43
C ASP A 675 -1.64 2.73 -35.95
N PHE A 676 -2.77 2.60 -35.27
CA PHE A 676 -3.29 1.30 -34.90
C PHE A 676 -3.48 0.44 -36.16
N ASN A 677 -2.93 -0.75 -36.13
CA ASN A 677 -2.87 -1.67 -37.27
C ASN A 677 -2.31 -1.02 -38.56
N GLY A 678 -1.46 0.01 -38.45
CA GLY A 678 -0.94 0.80 -39.57
C GLY A 678 0.32 0.25 -40.24
N ILE A 679 0.77 -0.97 -39.90
CA ILE A 679 1.91 -1.64 -40.55
C ILE A 679 1.57 -3.08 -40.87
N GLY A 680 2.32 -3.67 -41.78
CA GLY A 680 2.24 -5.09 -42.12
C GLY A 680 1.56 -5.35 -43.44
N PRO A 681 1.10 -6.60 -43.69
CA PRO A 681 0.37 -6.97 -44.91
C PRO A 681 -0.86 -6.13 -45.15
N VAL A 682 -1.07 -5.78 -46.42
CA VAL A 682 -2.22 -4.96 -46.88
C VAL A 682 -3.01 -5.65 -47.96
N ALA A 683 -4.27 -5.25 -48.12
CA ALA A 683 -5.10 -5.59 -49.25
C ALA A 683 -5.70 -4.33 -49.87
N TYR A 684 -5.92 -4.37 -51.20
CA TYR A 684 -6.57 -3.25 -51.88
C TYR A 684 -8.05 -3.13 -51.48
N LYS A 685 -8.46 -1.93 -51.16
CA LYS A 685 -9.89 -1.62 -51.00
C LYS A 685 -10.61 -1.84 -52.34
N ASN A 686 -11.77 -2.52 -52.31
CA ASN A 686 -12.53 -2.94 -53.47
C ASN A 686 -11.78 -3.83 -54.51
N GLY A 687 -10.60 -4.40 -54.14
CA GLY A 687 -9.87 -5.33 -54.99
C GLY A 687 -9.15 -4.70 -56.19
N PHE A 688 -9.02 -3.38 -56.28
CA PHE A 688 -8.34 -2.66 -57.36
C PHE A 688 -7.11 -1.92 -56.87
N ASP A 689 -6.10 -1.87 -57.71
CA ASP A 689 -4.82 -1.21 -57.46
C ASP A 689 -5.03 0.27 -57.17
N GLY A 690 -4.61 0.68 -55.95
CA GLY A 690 -4.22 2.03 -55.59
C GLY A 690 -5.23 3.17 -55.52
N ALA A 691 -6.40 3.03 -56.16
CA ALA A 691 -7.32 4.17 -56.30
C ALA A 691 -8.20 4.42 -55.04
N ALA A 692 -8.44 3.41 -54.24
CA ALA A 692 -9.24 3.48 -53.02
C ALA A 692 -8.44 3.30 -51.73
N GLY A 693 -7.10 3.12 -51.79
CA GLY A 693 -6.22 2.85 -50.69
C GLY A 693 -6.12 1.39 -50.26
N TYR A 694 -5.56 1.17 -49.11
CA TYR A 694 -5.31 -0.14 -48.54
C TYR A 694 -6.05 -0.36 -47.23
N ASP A 695 -6.41 -1.63 -46.92
CA ASP A 695 -6.72 -2.08 -45.59
C ASP A 695 -5.50 -2.85 -45.04
N HIS A 696 -5.07 -2.51 -43.82
CA HIS A 696 -4.05 -3.27 -43.12
C HIS A 696 -4.66 -4.52 -42.51
N LEU A 697 -4.04 -5.67 -42.79
CA LEU A 697 -4.58 -6.97 -42.42
C LEU A 697 -3.97 -7.55 -41.13
N GLY A 698 -3.01 -6.81 -40.53
CA GLY A 698 -2.14 -7.40 -39.51
C GLY A 698 -1.23 -8.48 -40.10
N GLY A 699 -0.61 -9.28 -39.26
CA GLY A 699 0.33 -10.31 -39.69
C GLY A 699 0.27 -11.57 -38.83
N THR A 700 0.78 -12.68 -39.37
CA THR A 700 0.87 -13.94 -38.61
C THR A 700 2.12 -13.99 -37.70
N THR A 701 3.09 -13.13 -37.96
CA THR A 701 4.33 -13.11 -37.20
C THR A 701 4.78 -11.68 -36.95
N TYR A 702 5.19 -11.39 -35.71
CA TYR A 702 5.83 -10.12 -35.38
C TYR A 702 7.05 -10.31 -34.51
N PHE A 703 7.99 -9.38 -34.63
CA PHE A 703 9.09 -9.14 -33.71
C PHE A 703 9.17 -7.65 -33.43
N ASN A 704 9.46 -7.29 -32.18
CA ASN A 704 9.72 -5.92 -31.82
C ASN A 704 10.81 -5.80 -30.77
N ALA A 705 11.49 -4.68 -30.77
CA ALA A 705 12.46 -4.28 -29.77
C ALA A 705 12.33 -2.78 -29.50
N SER A 706 12.46 -2.40 -28.25
CA SER A 706 12.42 -1.01 -27.80
C SER A 706 13.53 -0.76 -26.79
N ALA A 707 14.20 0.35 -26.91
CA ALA A 707 15.12 0.88 -25.92
C ALA A 707 14.66 2.27 -25.50
N GLU A 708 14.55 2.50 -24.22
CA GLU A 708 14.02 3.74 -23.65
C GLU A 708 14.86 4.16 -22.44
N ALA A 709 15.17 5.44 -22.33
CA ALA A 709 15.79 6.04 -21.15
C ALA A 709 14.81 7.03 -20.54
N GLN A 710 14.41 6.77 -19.31
CA GLN A 710 13.47 7.59 -18.54
C GLN A 710 14.24 8.45 -17.54
N PHE A 711 13.84 9.70 -17.39
CA PHE A 711 14.51 10.66 -16.51
C PHE A 711 13.49 11.63 -15.90
N PRO A 712 13.73 12.13 -14.69
CA PRO A 712 12.89 13.16 -14.07
C PRO A 712 13.07 14.49 -14.82
N LEU A 713 11.98 15.26 -14.95
CA LEU A 713 12.02 16.55 -15.64
C LEU A 713 12.60 17.63 -14.72
N PRO A 714 13.69 18.35 -15.11
CA PRO A 714 14.40 19.25 -14.19
C PRO A 714 13.59 20.45 -13.69
N ILE A 715 12.56 20.86 -14.43
CA ILE A 715 11.77 22.08 -14.14
C ILE A 715 10.50 21.77 -13.35
N VAL A 716 10.10 20.52 -13.30
CA VAL A 716 8.83 20.08 -12.72
C VAL A 716 9.04 19.55 -11.30
N PRO A 717 8.20 19.96 -10.33
CA PRO A 717 8.24 19.35 -9.00
C PRO A 717 8.01 17.84 -9.05
N GLU A 718 8.81 17.11 -8.29
CA GLU A 718 8.74 15.63 -8.22
C GLU A 718 7.40 15.12 -7.74
N SER A 719 6.77 15.85 -6.82
CA SER A 719 5.43 15.55 -6.32
C SER A 719 4.35 15.47 -7.40
N LEU A 720 4.64 15.93 -8.62
CA LEU A 720 3.75 15.76 -9.77
C LEU A 720 3.90 14.39 -10.44
N GLY A 721 4.96 13.64 -10.15
CA GLY A 721 5.20 12.32 -10.76
C GLY A 721 5.40 12.35 -12.27
N LEU A 722 5.93 13.48 -12.82
CA LEU A 722 6.19 13.65 -14.25
C LEU A 722 7.63 13.24 -14.59
N ARG A 723 7.77 12.35 -15.57
CA ARG A 723 9.06 11.90 -16.11
C ARG A 723 9.09 12.13 -17.62
N GLY A 724 10.26 12.47 -18.14
CA GLY A 724 10.55 12.45 -19.56
C GLY A 724 11.12 11.09 -19.97
N ALA A 725 10.99 10.74 -21.23
CA ALA A 725 11.74 9.62 -21.80
C ALA A 725 12.18 9.92 -23.24
N VAL A 726 13.28 9.32 -23.63
CA VAL A 726 13.70 9.21 -25.03
C VAL A 726 13.73 7.75 -25.41
N PHE A 727 13.32 7.43 -26.61
CA PHE A 727 13.20 6.04 -27.03
C PHE A 727 13.54 5.82 -28.49
N ALA A 728 13.87 4.57 -28.83
CA ALA A 728 13.96 4.06 -30.18
C ALA A 728 13.29 2.69 -30.22
N ASP A 729 12.43 2.51 -31.21
CA ASP A 729 11.67 1.28 -31.45
C ASP A 729 12.00 0.71 -32.82
N ALA A 730 11.99 -0.61 -32.92
CA ALA A 730 12.07 -1.33 -34.17
C ALA A 730 11.06 -2.49 -34.16
N ALA A 731 10.33 -2.69 -35.23
CA ALA A 731 9.40 -3.80 -35.35
C ALA A 731 9.24 -4.29 -36.79
N THR A 732 8.81 -5.53 -36.91
CA THR A 732 8.33 -6.11 -38.14
C THR A 732 7.05 -6.87 -37.86
N LEU A 733 6.08 -6.76 -38.77
CA LEU A 733 4.82 -7.49 -38.74
C LEU A 733 4.59 -8.00 -40.15
N TYR A 734 4.54 -9.31 -40.33
CA TYR A 734 4.53 -9.91 -41.64
C TYR A 734 3.77 -11.23 -41.65
N GLY A 735 3.59 -11.76 -42.90
CA GLY A 735 2.93 -13.02 -43.14
C GLY A 735 1.40 -12.89 -43.15
N SER A 736 0.78 -13.25 -44.25
CA SER A 736 -0.67 -13.38 -44.39
C SER A 736 -0.98 -14.26 -45.58
N LYS A 737 -2.07 -15.00 -45.51
CA LYS A 737 -2.56 -15.87 -46.58
C LYS A 737 -4.04 -15.64 -46.91
N VAL A 738 -4.60 -14.56 -46.35
CA VAL A 738 -6.02 -14.23 -46.56
C VAL A 738 -6.27 -13.81 -48.03
N ASN A 739 -7.48 -13.96 -48.46
CA ASN A 739 -7.86 -13.60 -49.84
C ASN A 739 -7.66 -12.11 -50.11
N GLY A 740 -7.11 -11.76 -51.27
CA GLY A 740 -6.94 -10.40 -51.71
C GLY A 740 -5.72 -9.69 -51.07
N VAL A 741 -4.88 -10.40 -50.27
CA VAL A 741 -3.65 -9.82 -49.77
C VAL A 741 -2.70 -9.47 -50.91
N VAL A 742 -2.07 -8.32 -50.84
CA VAL A 742 -1.02 -7.91 -51.79
C VAL A 742 0.25 -8.73 -51.55
N PRO A 743 0.67 -9.63 -52.46
CA PRO A 743 1.77 -10.57 -52.19
C PRO A 743 3.10 -9.89 -51.83
N SER A 744 3.36 -8.74 -52.38
CA SER A 744 4.59 -7.97 -52.08
C SER A 744 4.62 -7.40 -50.63
N SER A 745 3.47 -7.26 -49.96
CA SER A 745 3.39 -6.75 -48.61
C SER A 745 3.54 -7.81 -47.54
N THR A 746 3.58 -9.08 -47.88
CA THR A 746 3.60 -10.20 -46.91
C THR A 746 5.00 -10.54 -46.42
N GLY A 747 6.04 -9.92 -46.97
CA GLY A 747 7.44 -10.12 -46.65
C GLY A 747 7.81 -9.52 -45.28
N MET A 748 8.94 -9.97 -44.73
CA MET A 748 9.53 -9.42 -43.51
C MET A 748 10.20 -8.09 -43.78
N GLU A 749 9.54 -7.00 -43.44
CA GLU A 749 10.03 -5.65 -43.59
C GLU A 749 10.13 -4.99 -42.21
N TRP A 750 11.29 -4.42 -41.91
CA TRP A 750 11.53 -3.73 -40.66
C TRP A 750 11.11 -2.26 -40.71
N ARG A 751 10.43 -1.82 -39.67
CA ARG A 751 10.13 -0.42 -39.39
C ARG A 751 10.94 0.03 -38.19
N ALA A 752 11.25 1.31 -38.14
CA ALA A 752 11.94 1.91 -37.02
C ALA A 752 11.37 3.29 -36.73
N SER A 753 11.34 3.65 -35.49
CA SER A 753 10.97 4.99 -35.03
C SER A 753 11.84 5.44 -33.86
N ALA A 754 11.93 6.73 -33.65
CA ALA A 754 12.55 7.31 -32.48
C ALA A 754 11.73 8.49 -32.00
N GLY A 755 11.76 8.77 -30.71
CA GLY A 755 10.93 9.83 -30.18
C GLY A 755 11.18 10.16 -28.73
N VAL A 756 10.27 10.97 -28.22
CA VAL A 756 10.25 11.43 -26.85
C VAL A 756 8.90 11.11 -26.21
N SER A 757 8.91 10.90 -24.91
CA SER A 757 7.67 10.66 -24.14
C SER A 757 7.61 11.56 -22.92
N LEU A 758 6.40 11.94 -22.55
CA LEU A 758 6.07 12.48 -21.27
C LEU A 758 5.22 11.43 -20.53
N ILE A 759 5.72 10.97 -19.38
CA ILE A 759 5.09 9.97 -18.55
C ILE A 759 4.63 10.64 -17.27
N TRP A 760 3.37 10.44 -16.91
CA TRP A 760 2.80 11.02 -15.71
C TRP A 760 2.12 9.94 -14.86
N ALA A 761 2.69 9.66 -13.69
CA ALA A 761 2.04 8.85 -12.66
C ALA A 761 0.93 9.69 -11.98
N SER A 762 -0.18 9.91 -12.69
CA SER A 762 -1.26 10.75 -12.19
C SER A 762 -2.12 10.02 -11.14
N PRO A 763 -2.82 10.74 -10.25
CA PRO A 763 -3.79 10.14 -9.33
C PRO A 763 -4.94 9.40 -10.01
N PHE A 764 -5.17 9.72 -11.29
CA PHE A 764 -6.23 9.13 -12.11
C PHE A 764 -5.77 7.91 -12.92
N GLY A 765 -4.49 7.56 -12.78
CA GLY A 765 -3.82 6.49 -13.51
C GLY A 765 -2.61 6.99 -14.30
N PRO A 766 -1.77 6.09 -14.82
CA PRO A 766 -0.61 6.46 -15.61
C PRO A 766 -1.04 7.05 -16.97
N LEU A 767 -0.59 8.26 -17.23
CA LEU A 767 -0.79 8.95 -18.49
C LEU A 767 0.52 8.98 -19.26
N ARG A 768 0.44 8.81 -20.58
CA ARG A 768 1.61 8.87 -21.45
C ARG A 768 1.28 9.69 -22.70
N VAL A 769 2.22 10.53 -23.09
CA VAL A 769 2.21 11.27 -24.34
C VAL A 769 3.48 10.91 -25.09
N ASP A 770 3.34 10.40 -26.28
CA ASP A 770 4.47 10.04 -27.14
C ASP A 770 4.47 10.91 -28.39
N TYR A 771 5.65 11.40 -28.75
CA TYR A 771 5.89 11.96 -30.08
C TYR A 771 7.01 11.13 -30.73
N ALA A 772 6.68 10.41 -31.78
CA ALA A 772 7.54 9.46 -32.44
C ALA A 772 7.65 9.76 -33.93
N VAL A 773 8.87 9.83 -34.45
CA VAL A 773 9.14 10.04 -35.87
C VAL A 773 9.54 8.70 -36.49
N PRO A 774 8.83 8.21 -37.51
CA PRO A 774 9.24 7.04 -38.27
C PRO A 774 10.56 7.29 -39.00
N LEU A 775 11.58 6.47 -38.73
CA LEU A 775 12.88 6.48 -39.36
C LEU A 775 12.95 5.54 -40.56
N ALA A 776 12.21 4.43 -40.50
CA ALA A 776 12.07 3.46 -41.56
C ALA A 776 10.62 3.04 -41.67
N LYS A 777 10.00 3.21 -42.81
CA LYS A 777 8.59 2.85 -43.09
C LYS A 777 8.45 2.41 -44.54
N GLN A 778 7.33 1.76 -44.84
CA GLN A 778 6.91 1.39 -46.20
C GLN A 778 5.91 2.43 -46.73
N ASP A 779 5.72 2.47 -48.06
CA ASP A 779 4.77 3.43 -48.69
C ASP A 779 3.28 3.14 -48.31
N THR A 780 3.01 1.94 -47.88
CA THR A 780 1.68 1.48 -47.41
C THR A 780 1.45 1.72 -45.94
N ASP A 781 2.44 2.11 -45.18
CA ASP A 781 2.30 2.28 -43.73
C ASP A 781 1.56 3.55 -43.36
N ASP A 782 0.62 3.46 -42.45
CA ASP A 782 -0.08 4.57 -41.82
C ASP A 782 0.68 5.06 -40.61
N VAL A 783 0.92 6.37 -40.58
CA VAL A 783 1.78 7.04 -39.59
C VAL A 783 0.94 7.85 -38.63
N GLN A 784 1.17 7.68 -37.31
CA GLN A 784 0.65 8.52 -36.25
C GLN A 784 1.79 8.94 -35.33
N GLU A 785 2.37 10.10 -35.62
CA GLU A 785 3.53 10.60 -34.85
C GLU A 785 3.20 10.97 -33.41
N PHE A 786 2.00 11.48 -33.16
CA PHE A 786 1.54 11.90 -31.84
C PHE A 786 0.53 10.94 -31.28
N ASN A 787 0.83 10.40 -30.10
CA ASN A 787 -0.09 9.55 -29.35
C ASN A 787 -0.22 10.04 -27.92
N PHE A 788 -1.46 10.16 -27.48
CA PHE A 788 -1.83 10.48 -26.10
C PHE A 788 -2.80 9.45 -25.58
N GLY A 789 -2.55 8.91 -24.44
CA GLY A 789 -3.44 7.93 -23.86
C GLY A 789 -3.09 7.52 -22.44
N ILE A 790 -3.98 6.78 -21.82
CA ILE A 790 -3.71 6.06 -20.58
C ILE A 790 -3.05 4.75 -20.98
N SER A 791 -1.72 4.69 -20.85
CA SER A 791 -0.96 3.49 -21.25
C SER A 791 -0.31 2.85 -20.03
N THR A 792 -0.80 1.68 -19.66
CA THR A 792 -0.05 0.75 -18.80
C THR A 792 0.74 -0.19 -19.72
N ARG A 793 2.06 -0.05 -19.77
CA ARG A 793 2.95 -0.94 -20.55
C ARG A 793 3.22 -2.28 -19.87
N PHE A 794 2.49 -2.62 -18.83
CA PHE A 794 2.68 -3.88 -18.10
C PHE A 794 1.77 -4.98 -18.62
#